data_64437072c01b3f496907e4a5dba406f7
#
_entry.id   64437072c01b3f496907e4a5dba406f7
#
_cell.length_a   1.000
_cell.length_b   1.000
_cell.length_c   1.000
_cell.angle_alpha   90.00
_cell.angle_beta   90.00
_cell.angle_gamma   90.00
#
_symmetry.space_group_name_H-M   'P 1'
#
loop_
_entity.id
_entity.type
_entity.pdbx_description
1 polymer ?
#
loop_
_entity_poly.entity_id
_entity_poly.type
_entity_poly.pdbx_seq_one_letter_code
_entity_poly.pdbx_strand_id
1 'polypeptide(L)'
;MVPETKSFQLEIGGKTVTVETGKYAQSTNGSVTVRCGDTMLFVHCVVSKEPRVGIDFFPLLIDYEERMSSIGRIPGGYNRSEGKASDKAILVSRLIDRPIRPLFPKGYRNDIQIVAQLFSYDQQNQPDTLAMLGASCALMLSGAPFEGPIGAVRVSKVDGQLIANPTHQQADKSDLDIVVAGTHDSVIMVEAGCKFVTEDDIMEAVEFAQGEIRKQCEAQVEFAKACGVVKEEFVNPYDTTELKNIINEVAHDMIFDAYHNFDRKYRQEKLEEAKKLVKEKVEALPEDHYIHKIIEETGIDFVAEEFKAAEKKIMRAMILDEGVRADGRKPTEVRPIWCEVGVIPRAHGSAVFTRGQTQILSVATLAGPGMKQELDGVDPETEKTYMHKYIFPGFSVGEVKPLRGPGRREVGHGNLAERANVPALPSQEEFGYTIRVTSDVLESNGSTSMGSTCGSSMALMNAGVPVKCMIGGVAMGMITEEGKEPVVLTDIQGIEDFLGDMDFKVTGNDDGITALQMDMKAKGIANDTLRRALAQAKEGRLHILGEMRKVITEPAKQLSPFAPSISTMTIPTEDIGTVIGPGGKQIRAIIDASGAEIDIQDSGVVTITSNDQEGAAIAKKMIKDLTFKPEVGMVIKGKVVRIIPIGAFVELGGGKDGMVHISQICQERIETIEPHVNIGDEVIVKVIKIDDKGRINLTIKGVTEEDKAKLNA
;
A
#
# COMPACT_ATOMS: atom_id res chain seq x y z
N MET A 1 -26.98 -6.14 -38.65
CA MET A 1 -25.90 -5.44 -39.38
C MET A 1 -24.58 -5.76 -38.66
N VAL A 2 -23.55 -6.14 -39.38
CA VAL A 2 -22.22 -6.35 -38.72
C VAL A 2 -21.69 -4.96 -38.38
N PRO A 3 -21.25 -4.71 -37.12
CA PRO A 3 -20.69 -3.41 -36.76
C PRO A 3 -19.43 -3.08 -37.56
N GLU A 4 -19.28 -1.84 -37.96
CA GLU A 4 -18.05 -1.36 -38.59
C GLU A 4 -16.99 -1.18 -37.49
N THR A 5 -15.94 -1.98 -37.54
CA THR A 5 -14.85 -1.93 -36.57
C THR A 5 -13.68 -1.13 -37.10
N LYS A 6 -13.17 -0.19 -36.33
CA LYS A 6 -11.92 0.52 -36.58
C LYS A 6 -10.89 0.14 -35.53
N SER A 7 -9.63 0.02 -35.93
CA SER A 7 -8.56 -0.37 -35.02
C SER A 7 -7.25 0.31 -35.39
N PHE A 8 -6.36 0.39 -34.38
CA PHE A 8 -4.94 0.69 -34.60
C PHE A 8 -4.08 -0.24 -33.75
N GLN A 9 -2.82 -0.36 -34.11
CA GLN A 9 -1.80 -1.11 -33.38
C GLN A 9 -0.60 -0.22 -33.14
N LEU A 10 0.03 -0.43 -31.99
CA LEU A 10 1.30 0.22 -31.65
C LEU A 10 2.19 -0.74 -30.87
N GLU A 11 3.49 -0.53 -30.97
CA GLU A 11 4.48 -1.29 -30.22
C GLU A 11 4.89 -0.51 -28.97
N ILE A 12 4.73 -1.14 -27.78
CA ILE A 12 5.19 -0.60 -26.49
C ILE A 12 6.10 -1.63 -25.85
N GLY A 13 7.37 -1.29 -25.64
CA GLY A 13 8.33 -2.22 -25.03
C GLY A 13 8.50 -3.53 -25.79
N GLY A 14 8.40 -3.49 -27.13
CA GLY A 14 8.49 -4.68 -28.01
C GLY A 14 7.26 -5.59 -27.98
N LYS A 15 6.12 -5.10 -27.44
CA LYS A 15 4.84 -5.81 -27.40
C LYS A 15 3.80 -5.07 -28.22
N THR A 16 3.06 -5.79 -29.07
CA THR A 16 1.97 -5.22 -29.85
C THR A 16 0.74 -4.99 -28.99
N VAL A 17 0.30 -3.74 -28.91
CA VAL A 17 -0.97 -3.35 -28.29
C VAL A 17 -1.96 -3.00 -29.38
N THR A 18 -3.14 -3.64 -29.35
CA THR A 18 -4.24 -3.41 -30.31
C THR A 18 -5.39 -2.70 -29.60
N VAL A 19 -5.87 -1.62 -30.19
CA VAL A 19 -7.05 -0.88 -29.74
C VAL A 19 -8.12 -0.93 -30.86
N GLU A 20 -9.36 -1.32 -30.48
CA GLU A 20 -10.48 -1.42 -31.41
C GLU A 20 -11.71 -0.65 -30.89
N THR A 21 -12.51 -0.08 -31.78
CA THR A 21 -13.79 0.58 -31.48
C THR A 21 -14.87 0.18 -32.46
N GLY A 22 -16.13 0.53 -32.15
CA GLY A 22 -17.30 0.36 -33.04
C GLY A 22 -18.02 -0.96 -32.89
N LYS A 23 -17.46 -1.95 -32.18
CA LYS A 23 -18.02 -3.31 -32.05
C LYS A 23 -18.90 -3.49 -30.84
N TYR A 24 -18.53 -2.92 -29.71
CA TYR A 24 -19.18 -3.16 -28.41
C TYR A 24 -19.70 -1.85 -27.81
N ALA A 25 -20.71 -1.95 -26.93
CA ALA A 25 -21.25 -0.88 -26.11
C ALA A 25 -21.60 0.41 -26.90
N GLN A 26 -22.32 0.28 -28.00
CA GLN A 26 -22.66 1.36 -28.91
C GLN A 26 -23.55 2.47 -28.31
N SER A 27 -24.09 2.27 -27.11
CA SER A 27 -24.87 3.28 -26.37
C SER A 27 -24.02 4.26 -25.57
N THR A 28 -22.70 4.04 -25.51
CA THR A 28 -21.75 4.92 -24.81
C THR A 28 -21.25 6.02 -25.70
N ASN A 29 -20.73 7.09 -25.12
CA ASN A 29 -20.11 8.19 -25.90
C ASN A 29 -18.77 7.77 -26.53
N GLY A 30 -18.03 6.88 -25.87
CA GLY A 30 -16.80 6.28 -26.37
C GLY A 30 -16.60 4.88 -25.79
N SER A 31 -16.21 3.92 -26.63
CA SER A 31 -15.99 2.54 -26.23
C SER A 31 -14.83 1.95 -27.01
N VAL A 32 -13.88 1.34 -26.31
CA VAL A 32 -12.74 0.65 -26.91
C VAL A 32 -12.50 -0.70 -26.24
N THR A 33 -11.90 -1.63 -26.98
CA THR A 33 -11.17 -2.76 -26.41
C THR A 33 -9.68 -2.52 -26.56
N VAL A 34 -8.91 -2.88 -25.53
CA VAL A 34 -7.45 -2.80 -25.53
C VAL A 34 -6.90 -4.18 -25.26
N ARG A 35 -6.00 -4.67 -26.10
CA ARG A 35 -5.42 -5.99 -26.01
C ARG A 35 -3.90 -5.96 -26.14
N CYS A 36 -3.20 -6.67 -25.25
CA CYS A 36 -1.77 -6.98 -25.34
C CYS A 36 -1.58 -8.46 -24.96
N GLY A 37 -1.12 -9.28 -25.91
CA GLY A 37 -1.11 -10.72 -25.72
C GLY A 37 -2.53 -11.26 -25.48
N ASP A 38 -2.73 -11.99 -24.39
CA ASP A 38 -4.05 -12.47 -23.95
C ASP A 38 -4.66 -11.62 -22.83
N THR A 39 -4.01 -10.53 -22.40
CA THR A 39 -4.62 -9.51 -21.54
C THR A 39 -5.52 -8.60 -22.37
N MET A 40 -6.81 -8.51 -22.00
CA MET A 40 -7.84 -7.74 -22.73
C MET A 40 -8.77 -7.01 -21.78
N LEU A 41 -8.93 -5.71 -22.05
CA LEU A 41 -9.86 -4.83 -21.34
C LEU A 41 -10.91 -4.27 -22.28
N PHE A 42 -12.10 -4.01 -21.71
CA PHE A 42 -13.14 -3.20 -22.31
C PHE A 42 -13.20 -1.88 -21.53
N VAL A 43 -13.15 -0.76 -22.24
CA VAL A 43 -13.18 0.55 -21.61
C VAL A 43 -14.25 1.42 -22.26
N HIS A 44 -15.12 1.94 -21.40
CA HIS A 44 -16.30 2.68 -21.80
C HIS A 44 -16.30 4.07 -21.16
N CYS A 45 -16.70 5.08 -21.93
CA CYS A 45 -16.88 6.45 -21.47
C CYS A 45 -18.31 6.90 -21.73
N VAL A 46 -18.96 7.43 -20.70
CA VAL A 46 -20.29 8.04 -20.78
C VAL A 46 -20.19 9.48 -20.26
N VAL A 47 -20.81 10.41 -20.99
CA VAL A 47 -20.87 11.83 -20.65
C VAL A 47 -22.33 12.23 -20.51
N SER A 48 -22.69 12.93 -19.42
CA SER A 48 -24.03 13.46 -19.23
C SER A 48 -24.29 14.60 -20.22
N LYS A 49 -25.55 14.77 -20.64
CA LYS A 49 -25.95 15.85 -21.55
C LYS A 49 -25.89 17.21 -20.89
N GLU A 50 -26.16 17.26 -19.58
CA GLU A 50 -26.25 18.49 -18.80
C GLU A 50 -25.60 18.28 -17.43
N PRO A 51 -25.03 19.31 -16.80
CA PRO A 51 -24.51 19.23 -15.44
C PRO A 51 -25.67 19.11 -14.44
N ARG A 52 -25.41 18.45 -13.31
CA ARG A 52 -26.36 18.42 -12.19
C ARG A 52 -26.41 19.75 -11.47
N VAL A 53 -27.60 20.17 -11.04
CA VAL A 53 -27.81 21.37 -10.24
C VAL A 53 -27.04 21.27 -8.90
N GLY A 54 -26.39 22.35 -8.49
CA GLY A 54 -25.65 22.46 -7.23
C GLY A 54 -24.25 21.80 -7.25
N ILE A 55 -23.76 21.36 -8.39
CA ILE A 55 -22.40 20.81 -8.51
C ILE A 55 -21.39 21.95 -8.77
N ASP A 56 -20.48 22.15 -7.83
CA ASP A 56 -19.41 23.16 -7.86
C ASP A 56 -18.02 22.60 -8.24
N PHE A 57 -17.95 21.31 -8.59
CA PHE A 57 -16.72 20.62 -8.99
C PHE A 57 -16.91 19.82 -10.27
N PHE A 58 -15.82 19.35 -10.88
CA PHE A 58 -15.85 18.43 -12.03
C PHE A 58 -16.10 16.98 -11.57
N PRO A 59 -17.28 16.39 -11.87
CA PRO A 59 -17.66 15.07 -11.41
C PRO A 59 -17.13 13.98 -12.37
N LEU A 60 -15.87 13.62 -12.24
CA LEU A 60 -15.25 12.50 -12.94
C LEU A 60 -15.27 11.25 -12.07
N LEU A 61 -15.95 10.21 -12.52
CA LEU A 61 -16.01 8.90 -11.89
C LEU A 61 -15.23 7.88 -12.72
N ILE A 62 -14.23 7.27 -12.10
CA ILE A 62 -13.42 6.21 -12.72
C ILE A 62 -13.64 4.92 -11.93
N ASP A 63 -14.04 3.85 -12.62
CA ASP A 63 -14.16 2.52 -12.07
C ASP A 63 -13.30 1.53 -12.88
N TYR A 64 -12.43 0.83 -12.18
CA TYR A 64 -11.69 -0.31 -12.72
C TYR A 64 -12.22 -1.58 -12.06
N GLU A 65 -12.63 -2.54 -12.86
CA GLU A 65 -13.23 -3.80 -12.40
C GLU A 65 -12.39 -5.00 -12.82
N GLU A 66 -12.02 -5.80 -11.84
CA GLU A 66 -11.39 -7.10 -12.03
C GLU A 66 -12.44 -8.19 -12.01
N ARG A 67 -12.46 -9.03 -13.03
CA ARG A 67 -13.32 -10.21 -13.10
C ARG A 67 -12.52 -11.46 -12.83
N MET A 68 -12.90 -12.28 -11.85
CA MET A 68 -12.22 -13.55 -11.57
C MET A 68 -12.26 -14.50 -12.77
N SER A 69 -13.27 -14.39 -13.64
CA SER A 69 -13.34 -15.09 -14.90
C SER A 69 -12.21 -14.74 -15.88
N SER A 70 -11.56 -13.57 -15.73
CA SER A 70 -10.42 -13.16 -16.57
C SER A 70 -9.22 -14.09 -16.46
N ILE A 71 -9.10 -14.79 -15.32
CA ILE A 71 -8.07 -15.81 -15.04
C ILE A 71 -8.68 -17.22 -14.92
N GLY A 72 -9.93 -17.42 -15.38
CA GLY A 72 -10.60 -18.71 -15.35
C GLY A 72 -11.04 -19.19 -13.97
N ARG A 73 -11.18 -18.30 -12.98
CA ARG A 73 -11.57 -18.62 -11.60
C ARG A 73 -13.00 -18.19 -11.27
N ILE A 74 -13.61 -18.90 -10.34
CA ILE A 74 -14.86 -18.48 -9.67
C ILE A 74 -14.47 -17.75 -8.38
N PRO A 75 -15.12 -16.60 -8.03
CA PRO A 75 -14.84 -15.89 -6.79
C PRO A 75 -14.87 -16.80 -5.54
N GLY A 76 -13.86 -16.64 -4.66
CA GLY A 76 -13.67 -17.49 -3.47
C GLY A 76 -14.69 -17.27 -2.37
N GLY A 77 -15.33 -16.10 -2.31
CA GLY A 77 -16.30 -15.75 -1.28
C GLY A 77 -17.55 -16.64 -1.28
N TYR A 78 -18.27 -16.69 -0.15
CA TYR A 78 -19.44 -17.55 0.05
C TYR A 78 -20.50 -17.41 -1.06
N ASN A 79 -20.77 -16.18 -1.49
CA ASN A 79 -21.78 -15.90 -2.53
C ASN A 79 -21.30 -16.18 -3.96
N ARG A 80 -20.03 -16.57 -4.15
CA ARG A 80 -19.42 -16.83 -5.47
C ARG A 80 -19.62 -15.69 -6.47
N SER A 81 -19.58 -14.46 -5.98
CA SER A 81 -19.69 -13.23 -6.77
C SER A 81 -18.56 -12.28 -6.38
N GLU A 82 -18.15 -11.44 -7.32
CA GLU A 82 -17.25 -10.34 -7.05
C GLU A 82 -17.85 -9.43 -5.97
N GLY A 83 -17.03 -9.10 -4.96
CA GLY A 83 -17.42 -8.24 -3.85
C GLY A 83 -17.20 -6.76 -4.16
N LYS A 84 -16.77 -6.01 -3.14
CA LYS A 84 -16.29 -4.64 -3.32
C LYS A 84 -14.99 -4.67 -4.12
N ALA A 85 -14.71 -3.55 -4.82
CA ALA A 85 -13.44 -3.36 -5.50
C ALA A 85 -12.25 -3.65 -4.57
N SER A 86 -11.28 -4.41 -5.05
CA SER A 86 -10.03 -4.68 -4.32
C SER A 86 -9.25 -3.38 -4.08
N ASP A 87 -8.35 -3.37 -3.10
CA ASP A 87 -7.44 -2.23 -2.89
C ASP A 87 -6.67 -1.94 -4.19
N LYS A 88 -6.27 -2.96 -4.95
CA LYS A 88 -5.60 -2.80 -6.24
C LYS A 88 -6.52 -2.17 -7.30
N ALA A 89 -7.75 -2.61 -7.43
CA ALA A 89 -8.71 -2.01 -8.37
C ALA A 89 -8.96 -0.52 -8.05
N ILE A 90 -9.01 -0.17 -6.76
CA ILE A 90 -9.09 1.23 -6.32
C ILE A 90 -7.83 2.02 -6.74
N LEU A 91 -6.64 1.44 -6.58
CA LEU A 91 -5.38 2.07 -6.96
C LEU A 91 -5.29 2.27 -8.47
N VAL A 92 -5.68 1.28 -9.28
CA VAL A 92 -5.73 1.42 -10.76
C VAL A 92 -6.73 2.51 -11.18
N SER A 93 -7.92 2.57 -10.55
CA SER A 93 -8.88 3.66 -10.78
C SER A 93 -8.24 5.02 -10.52
N ARG A 94 -7.42 5.15 -9.48
CA ARG A 94 -6.68 6.38 -9.15
C ARG A 94 -5.57 6.67 -10.16
N LEU A 95 -4.85 5.66 -10.66
CA LEU A 95 -3.86 5.84 -11.73
C LEU A 95 -4.49 6.41 -13.00
N ILE A 96 -5.73 6.02 -13.32
CA ILE A 96 -6.47 6.55 -14.49
C ILE A 96 -6.96 7.98 -14.23
N ASP A 97 -7.56 8.24 -13.04
CA ASP A 97 -8.18 9.54 -12.71
C ASP A 97 -7.17 10.70 -12.70
N ARG A 98 -6.01 10.49 -12.09
CA ARG A 98 -5.02 11.53 -11.80
C ARG A 98 -4.49 12.25 -13.03
N PRO A 99 -4.04 11.58 -14.11
CA PRO A 99 -3.55 12.26 -15.31
C PRO A 99 -4.66 12.80 -16.22
N ILE A 100 -5.90 12.31 -16.10
CA ILE A 100 -7.04 12.72 -16.94
C ILE A 100 -7.70 13.99 -16.40
N ARG A 101 -7.91 14.07 -15.10
CA ARG A 101 -8.66 15.16 -14.45
C ARG A 101 -8.16 16.56 -14.77
N PRO A 102 -6.84 16.87 -14.76
CA PRO A 102 -6.33 18.22 -15.04
C PRO A 102 -6.44 18.64 -16.51
N LEU A 103 -6.81 17.72 -17.40
CA LEU A 103 -6.94 17.96 -18.84
C LEU A 103 -8.38 18.28 -19.26
N PHE A 104 -9.24 18.67 -18.33
CA PHE A 104 -10.54 19.22 -18.63
C PHE A 104 -10.57 20.73 -18.39
N PRO A 105 -11.34 21.48 -19.21
CA PRO A 105 -11.46 22.93 -19.05
C PRO A 105 -12.02 23.30 -17.67
N LYS A 106 -11.52 24.40 -17.10
CA LYS A 106 -12.07 24.93 -15.85
C LYS A 106 -13.55 25.31 -16.03
N GLY A 107 -14.37 24.91 -15.05
CA GLY A 107 -15.81 25.19 -15.10
C GLY A 107 -16.62 24.12 -15.85
N TYR A 108 -15.99 23.11 -16.45
CA TYR A 108 -16.71 21.95 -17.01
C TYR A 108 -17.32 21.11 -15.86
N ARG A 109 -18.63 20.88 -15.89
CA ARG A 109 -19.36 20.25 -14.78
C ARG A 109 -20.27 19.07 -15.20
N ASN A 110 -20.26 18.67 -16.47
CA ASN A 110 -20.97 17.48 -16.87
C ASN A 110 -20.38 16.24 -16.21
N ASP A 111 -21.21 15.30 -15.79
CA ASP A 111 -20.78 14.03 -15.26
C ASP A 111 -20.06 13.21 -16.34
N ILE A 112 -18.88 12.72 -16.02
CA ILE A 112 -18.17 11.75 -16.85
C ILE A 112 -17.93 10.50 -16.03
N GLN A 113 -18.33 9.35 -16.59
CA GLN A 113 -17.96 8.05 -16.05
C GLN A 113 -17.12 7.28 -17.05
N ILE A 114 -15.99 6.75 -16.56
CA ILE A 114 -15.14 5.80 -17.29
C ILE A 114 -15.16 4.48 -16.53
N VAL A 115 -15.51 3.40 -17.22
CA VAL A 115 -15.48 2.05 -16.67
C VAL A 115 -14.51 1.21 -17.48
N ALA A 116 -13.44 0.74 -16.84
CA ALA A 116 -12.45 -0.16 -17.42
C ALA A 116 -12.63 -1.55 -16.79
N GLN A 117 -12.92 -2.56 -17.61
CA GLN A 117 -13.23 -3.91 -17.17
C GLN A 117 -12.22 -4.90 -17.73
N LEU A 118 -11.57 -5.66 -16.85
CA LEU A 118 -10.61 -6.69 -17.19
C LEU A 118 -11.36 -8.01 -17.46
N PHE A 119 -11.45 -8.45 -18.73
CA PHE A 119 -12.14 -9.67 -19.14
C PHE A 119 -11.22 -10.85 -19.46
N SER A 120 -9.94 -10.57 -19.75
CA SER A 120 -8.92 -11.61 -19.93
C SER A 120 -7.59 -11.13 -19.40
N TYR A 121 -6.87 -11.98 -18.67
CA TYR A 121 -5.59 -11.65 -18.08
C TYR A 121 -4.63 -12.85 -18.13
N ASP A 122 -3.54 -12.68 -18.86
CA ASP A 122 -2.49 -13.69 -19.01
C ASP A 122 -1.50 -13.75 -17.83
N GLN A 123 -1.71 -12.91 -16.81
CA GLN A 123 -0.84 -12.76 -15.63
C GLN A 123 0.63 -12.44 -15.96
N GLN A 124 0.89 -11.92 -17.15
CA GLN A 124 2.20 -11.45 -17.60
C GLN A 124 2.15 -9.98 -17.99
N ASN A 125 1.18 -9.59 -18.84
CA ASN A 125 1.02 -8.23 -19.31
C ASN A 125 0.12 -7.45 -18.36
N GLN A 126 0.71 -6.56 -17.56
CA GLN A 126 -0.01 -5.82 -16.52
C GLN A 126 -1.11 -4.95 -17.12
N PRO A 127 -2.35 -5.01 -16.58
CA PRO A 127 -3.52 -4.38 -17.21
C PRO A 127 -3.67 -2.89 -16.89
N ASP A 128 -2.96 -2.33 -15.90
CA ASP A 128 -3.15 -0.97 -15.43
C ASP A 128 -2.81 0.10 -16.47
N THR A 129 -1.63 0.02 -17.10
CA THR A 129 -1.24 0.96 -18.19
C THR A 129 -2.10 0.79 -19.45
N LEU A 130 -2.58 -0.43 -19.71
CA LEU A 130 -3.53 -0.70 -20.78
C LEU A 130 -4.90 -0.06 -20.47
N ALA A 131 -5.34 -0.10 -19.20
CA ALA A 131 -6.57 0.57 -18.77
C ALA A 131 -6.46 2.10 -18.90
N MET A 132 -5.29 2.67 -18.59
CA MET A 132 -5.03 4.10 -18.75
C MET A 132 -5.08 4.52 -20.24
N LEU A 133 -4.44 3.76 -21.12
CA LEU A 133 -4.50 3.97 -22.57
C LEU A 133 -5.95 3.84 -23.08
N GLY A 134 -6.67 2.82 -22.65
CA GLY A 134 -8.07 2.60 -23.00
C GLY A 134 -8.97 3.73 -22.55
N ALA A 135 -8.78 4.26 -21.32
CA ALA A 135 -9.54 5.39 -20.81
C ALA A 135 -9.30 6.66 -21.64
N SER A 136 -8.04 6.93 -21.99
CA SER A 136 -7.70 8.04 -22.87
C SER A 136 -8.32 7.88 -24.26
N CYS A 137 -8.23 6.69 -24.89
CA CYS A 137 -8.86 6.42 -26.18
C CYS A 137 -10.38 6.59 -26.12
N ALA A 138 -11.05 6.06 -25.09
CA ALA A 138 -12.50 6.19 -24.94
C ALA A 138 -12.93 7.66 -24.79
N LEU A 139 -12.18 8.46 -24.05
CA LEU A 139 -12.38 9.91 -23.94
C LEU A 139 -12.15 10.63 -25.27
N MET A 140 -11.07 10.30 -25.97
CA MET A 140 -10.79 10.88 -27.30
C MET A 140 -11.92 10.60 -28.32
N LEU A 141 -12.61 9.47 -28.16
CA LEU A 141 -13.75 9.09 -29.00
C LEU A 141 -15.10 9.62 -28.52
N SER A 142 -15.20 10.08 -27.27
CA SER A 142 -16.47 10.51 -26.67
C SER A 142 -16.99 11.85 -27.17
N GLY A 143 -16.13 12.68 -27.75
CA GLY A 143 -16.42 14.06 -28.12
C GLY A 143 -16.37 15.06 -26.96
N ALA A 144 -16.16 14.61 -25.71
CA ALA A 144 -15.98 15.49 -24.55
C ALA A 144 -14.82 16.50 -24.76
N PRO A 145 -14.84 17.68 -24.08
CA PRO A 145 -13.79 18.68 -24.22
C PRO A 145 -12.51 18.30 -23.46
N PHE A 146 -12.05 17.07 -23.66
CA PHE A 146 -10.83 16.52 -23.10
C PHE A 146 -9.60 17.04 -23.85
N GLU A 147 -8.69 17.75 -23.18
CA GLU A 147 -7.49 18.36 -23.76
C GLU A 147 -6.31 17.37 -23.90
N GLY A 148 -6.56 16.07 -23.75
CA GLY A 148 -5.60 15.01 -24.04
C GLY A 148 -5.36 14.83 -25.54
N PRO A 149 -4.75 13.68 -25.94
CA PRO A 149 -4.68 12.42 -25.21
C PRO A 149 -3.59 12.34 -24.14
N ILE A 150 -3.69 11.30 -23.31
CA ILE A 150 -2.58 10.86 -22.46
C ILE A 150 -2.06 9.50 -22.92
N GLY A 151 -0.76 9.27 -22.72
CA GLY A 151 -0.14 7.97 -22.73
C GLY A 151 0.30 7.58 -21.32
N ALA A 152 0.50 6.29 -21.10
CA ALA A 152 1.00 5.76 -19.83
C ALA A 152 1.92 4.55 -20.06
N VAL A 153 3.01 4.49 -19.30
CA VAL A 153 4.01 3.43 -19.40
C VAL A 153 4.49 3.06 -18.00
N ARG A 154 4.58 1.76 -17.72
CA ARG A 154 5.33 1.23 -16.60
C ARG A 154 6.76 0.98 -17.03
N VAL A 155 7.72 1.41 -16.24
CA VAL A 155 9.14 1.23 -16.52
C VAL A 155 9.80 0.49 -15.37
N SER A 156 10.60 -0.52 -15.70
CA SER A 156 11.48 -1.22 -14.77
C SER A 156 12.92 -1.23 -15.31
N LYS A 157 13.91 -1.30 -14.42
CA LYS A 157 15.32 -1.41 -14.77
C LYS A 157 15.81 -2.82 -14.47
N VAL A 158 16.02 -3.64 -15.50
CA VAL A 158 16.42 -5.04 -15.39
C VAL A 158 17.79 -5.20 -16.04
N ASP A 159 18.75 -5.75 -15.31
CA ASP A 159 20.14 -5.92 -15.78
C ASP A 159 20.75 -4.62 -16.34
N GLY A 160 20.39 -3.47 -15.73
CA GLY A 160 20.86 -2.14 -16.14
C GLY A 160 20.15 -1.55 -17.34
N GLN A 161 19.15 -2.22 -17.91
CA GLN A 161 18.37 -1.75 -19.05
C GLN A 161 16.95 -1.36 -18.65
N LEU A 162 16.46 -0.24 -19.17
CA LEU A 162 15.07 0.18 -18.98
C LEU A 162 14.14 -0.61 -19.92
N ILE A 163 13.07 -1.13 -19.37
CA ILE A 163 12.05 -1.92 -20.08
C ILE A 163 10.69 -1.26 -19.87
N ALA A 164 10.00 -0.97 -20.99
CA ALA A 164 8.62 -0.48 -20.97
C ALA A 164 7.64 -1.65 -20.83
N ASN A 165 6.64 -1.49 -19.96
CA ASN A 165 5.60 -2.46 -19.67
C ASN A 165 6.17 -3.88 -19.39
N PRO A 166 7.05 -4.04 -18.37
CA PRO A 166 7.66 -5.32 -18.03
C PRO A 166 6.60 -6.37 -17.68
N THR A 167 6.95 -7.65 -17.84
CA THR A 167 6.17 -8.75 -17.23
C THR A 167 6.36 -8.73 -15.72
N HIS A 168 5.47 -9.43 -14.95
CA HIS A 168 5.65 -9.57 -13.51
C HIS A 168 7.04 -10.13 -13.16
N GLN A 169 7.49 -11.19 -13.84
CA GLN A 169 8.81 -11.78 -13.62
C GLN A 169 9.98 -10.83 -13.88
N GLN A 170 9.82 -9.88 -14.80
CA GLN A 170 10.82 -8.84 -15.05
C GLN A 170 10.77 -7.76 -13.97
N ALA A 171 9.57 -7.32 -13.58
CA ALA A 171 9.37 -6.32 -12.53
C ALA A 171 9.93 -6.79 -11.17
N ASP A 172 9.74 -8.05 -10.80
CA ASP A 172 10.24 -8.65 -9.55
C ASP A 172 11.77 -8.58 -9.41
N LYS A 173 12.48 -8.64 -10.55
CA LYS A 173 13.96 -8.55 -10.60
C LYS A 173 14.47 -7.11 -10.55
N SER A 174 13.59 -6.15 -10.66
CA SER A 174 13.95 -4.73 -10.73
C SER A 174 13.97 -4.08 -9.36
N ASP A 175 14.86 -3.11 -9.18
CA ASP A 175 14.85 -2.20 -8.04
C ASP A 175 14.03 -0.93 -8.31
N LEU A 176 13.58 -0.75 -9.56
CA LEU A 176 12.76 0.37 -10.01
C LEU A 176 11.46 -0.15 -10.65
N ASP A 177 10.33 0.22 -10.09
CA ASP A 177 9.00 0.04 -10.67
C ASP A 177 8.28 1.38 -10.67
N ILE A 178 8.17 2.02 -11.84
CA ILE A 178 7.63 3.36 -12.00
C ILE A 178 6.57 3.39 -13.10
N VAL A 179 5.41 3.95 -12.81
CA VAL A 179 4.36 4.29 -13.78
C VAL A 179 4.41 5.78 -14.05
N VAL A 180 4.58 6.15 -15.31
CA VAL A 180 4.59 7.52 -15.78
C VAL A 180 3.42 7.71 -16.73
N ALA A 181 2.67 8.80 -16.56
CA ALA A 181 1.63 9.21 -17.49
C ALA A 181 1.74 10.71 -17.82
N GLY A 182 1.42 11.05 -19.04
CA GLY A 182 1.52 12.41 -19.51
C GLY A 182 0.88 12.63 -20.87
N THR A 183 0.98 13.87 -21.35
CA THR A 183 0.66 14.25 -22.72
C THR A 183 1.87 14.03 -23.63
N HIS A 184 1.74 14.38 -24.90
CA HIS A 184 2.85 14.34 -25.86
C HIS A 184 4.12 15.06 -25.33
N ASP A 185 3.98 16.19 -24.64
CA ASP A 185 5.10 17.08 -24.31
C ASP A 185 5.41 17.17 -22.80
N SER A 186 4.55 16.67 -21.93
CA SER A 186 4.71 16.87 -20.50
C SER A 186 4.29 15.67 -19.66
N VAL A 187 4.97 15.49 -18.52
CA VAL A 187 4.61 14.52 -17.50
C VAL A 187 3.54 15.11 -16.59
N ILE A 188 2.47 14.36 -16.33
CA ILE A 188 1.36 14.78 -15.46
C ILE A 188 1.31 13.97 -14.18
N MET A 189 1.62 12.67 -14.25
CA MET A 189 1.53 11.76 -13.12
C MET A 189 2.73 10.81 -13.10
N VAL A 190 3.30 10.63 -11.91
CA VAL A 190 4.30 9.60 -11.64
C VAL A 190 3.91 8.85 -10.39
N GLU A 191 4.06 7.52 -10.40
CA GLU A 191 3.92 6.68 -9.22
C GLU A 191 4.98 5.58 -9.24
N ALA A 192 5.81 5.48 -8.19
CA ALA A 192 6.89 4.53 -8.13
C ALA A 192 6.96 3.79 -6.79
N GLY A 193 7.39 2.51 -6.88
CA GLY A 193 7.94 1.74 -5.77
C GLY A 193 9.37 1.34 -6.14
N CYS A 194 10.32 1.59 -5.24
CA CYS A 194 11.73 1.46 -5.53
C CYS A 194 12.48 0.79 -4.38
N LYS A 195 13.67 0.24 -4.66
CA LYS A 195 14.57 -0.31 -3.67
C LYS A 195 15.84 0.56 -3.61
N PHE A 196 15.72 1.76 -3.03
CA PHE A 196 16.81 2.71 -2.83
C PHE A 196 17.49 3.18 -4.14
N VAL A 197 16.69 3.52 -5.15
CA VAL A 197 17.21 4.08 -6.42
C VAL A 197 17.56 5.56 -6.26
N THR A 198 18.43 6.05 -7.13
CA THR A 198 18.85 7.45 -7.13
C THR A 198 17.82 8.36 -7.81
N GLU A 199 17.93 9.66 -7.57
CA GLU A 199 17.16 10.69 -8.26
C GLU A 199 17.40 10.66 -9.78
N ASP A 200 18.63 10.33 -10.21
CA ASP A 200 18.99 10.20 -11.63
C ASP A 200 18.34 8.97 -12.27
N ASP A 201 18.25 7.82 -11.57
CA ASP A 201 17.52 6.64 -12.06
C ASP A 201 16.04 6.96 -12.33
N ILE A 202 15.41 7.76 -11.45
CA ILE A 202 14.03 8.22 -11.64
C ILE A 202 13.93 9.09 -12.90
N MET A 203 14.86 10.04 -13.10
CA MET A 203 14.83 10.92 -14.25
C MET A 203 15.06 10.17 -15.56
N GLU A 204 16.01 9.23 -15.58
CA GLU A 204 16.27 8.36 -16.74
C GLU A 204 15.01 7.56 -17.13
N ALA A 205 14.31 7.00 -16.14
CA ALA A 205 13.07 6.26 -16.37
C ALA A 205 11.92 7.16 -16.87
N VAL A 206 11.79 8.38 -16.34
CA VAL A 206 10.79 9.36 -16.79
C VAL A 206 11.05 9.80 -18.24
N GLU A 207 12.29 10.09 -18.59
CA GLU A 207 12.69 10.49 -19.96
C GLU A 207 12.45 9.32 -20.94
N PHE A 208 12.78 8.10 -20.57
CA PHE A 208 12.49 6.90 -21.36
C PHE A 208 10.98 6.71 -21.57
N ALA A 209 10.18 6.82 -20.50
CA ALA A 209 8.72 6.71 -20.56
C ALA A 209 8.10 7.76 -21.49
N GLN A 210 8.60 9.00 -21.45
CA GLN A 210 8.09 10.09 -22.29
C GLN A 210 8.22 9.77 -23.78
N GLY A 211 9.26 9.05 -24.20
CA GLY A 211 9.42 8.55 -25.56
C GLY A 211 8.30 7.60 -26.00
N GLU A 212 7.90 6.69 -25.13
CA GLU A 212 6.80 5.75 -25.39
C GLU A 212 5.41 6.41 -25.27
N ILE A 213 5.25 7.39 -24.38
CA ILE A 213 4.03 8.19 -24.22
C ILE A 213 3.71 8.99 -25.50
N ARG A 214 4.71 9.61 -26.11
CA ARG A 214 4.54 10.36 -27.37
C ARG A 214 3.94 9.51 -28.48
N LYS A 215 4.46 8.31 -28.69
CA LYS A 215 3.92 7.35 -29.69
C LYS A 215 2.45 7.03 -29.42
N GLN A 216 2.09 6.81 -28.15
CA GLN A 216 0.70 6.55 -27.75
C GLN A 216 -0.21 7.74 -28.04
N CYS A 217 0.24 8.96 -27.74
CA CYS A 217 -0.53 10.18 -28.00
C CYS A 217 -0.75 10.42 -29.51
N GLU A 218 0.29 10.27 -30.33
CA GLU A 218 0.21 10.40 -31.78
C GLU A 218 -0.78 9.39 -32.37
N ALA A 219 -0.68 8.11 -31.99
CA ALA A 219 -1.59 7.07 -32.48
C ALA A 219 -3.05 7.35 -32.11
N GLN A 220 -3.33 7.86 -30.92
CA GLN A 220 -4.69 8.20 -30.48
C GLN A 220 -5.27 9.39 -31.26
N VAL A 221 -4.47 10.41 -31.57
CA VAL A 221 -4.90 11.55 -32.35
C VAL A 221 -5.30 11.11 -33.77
N GLU A 222 -4.46 10.30 -34.44
CA GLU A 222 -4.75 9.77 -35.75
C GLU A 222 -5.99 8.83 -35.72
N PHE A 223 -6.14 8.05 -34.68
CA PHE A 223 -7.29 7.15 -34.51
C PHE A 223 -8.61 7.93 -34.35
N ALA A 224 -8.63 8.97 -33.52
CA ALA A 224 -9.81 9.82 -33.34
C ALA A 224 -10.20 10.52 -34.68
N LYS A 225 -9.23 11.02 -35.44
CA LYS A 225 -9.46 11.58 -36.79
C LYS A 225 -10.04 10.55 -37.74
N ALA A 226 -9.48 9.33 -37.77
CA ALA A 226 -9.98 8.24 -38.60
C ALA A 226 -11.40 7.81 -38.23
N CYS A 227 -11.78 7.98 -36.96
CA CYS A 227 -13.15 7.74 -36.48
C CYS A 227 -14.12 8.89 -36.79
N GLY A 228 -13.63 10.04 -37.25
CA GLY A 228 -14.47 11.19 -37.58
C GLY A 228 -15.03 11.91 -36.36
N VAL A 229 -14.35 11.82 -35.21
CA VAL A 229 -14.81 12.45 -33.94
C VAL A 229 -14.64 13.96 -34.04
N VAL A 230 -15.70 14.69 -33.65
CA VAL A 230 -15.69 16.14 -33.46
C VAL A 230 -15.76 16.40 -31.96
N LYS A 231 -14.74 17.07 -31.42
CA LYS A 231 -14.71 17.49 -30.02
C LYS A 231 -15.68 18.64 -29.78
N GLU A 232 -16.36 18.59 -28.65
CA GLU A 232 -17.13 19.70 -28.11
C GLU A 232 -16.20 20.85 -27.74
N GLU A 233 -16.51 22.07 -28.19
CA GLU A 233 -15.85 23.27 -27.73
C GLU A 233 -16.57 23.80 -26.51
N PHE A 234 -15.93 23.70 -25.34
CA PHE A 234 -16.50 24.17 -24.09
C PHE A 234 -16.20 25.65 -23.88
N VAL A 235 -17.27 26.45 -23.82
CA VAL A 235 -17.21 27.84 -23.36
C VAL A 235 -17.99 27.93 -22.03
N ASN A 236 -17.35 28.47 -20.98
CA ASN A 236 -18.05 28.64 -19.70
C ASN A 236 -19.26 29.58 -19.92
N PRO A 237 -20.49 29.11 -19.70
CA PRO A 237 -21.68 29.88 -19.96
C PRO A 237 -21.92 31.01 -18.94
N TYR A 238 -21.17 31.02 -17.83
CA TYR A 238 -21.41 31.98 -16.73
C TYR A 238 -20.34 33.08 -16.73
N ASP A 239 -20.78 34.33 -16.90
CA ASP A 239 -19.91 35.50 -16.77
C ASP A 239 -19.85 35.93 -15.29
N THR A 240 -18.67 35.77 -14.69
CA THR A 240 -18.38 36.14 -13.29
C THR A 240 -17.52 37.40 -13.19
N THR A 241 -17.35 38.16 -14.27
CA THR A 241 -16.44 39.32 -14.33
C THR A 241 -16.80 40.40 -13.30
N GLU A 242 -18.08 40.75 -13.17
CA GLU A 242 -18.53 41.75 -12.18
C GLU A 242 -18.35 41.24 -10.75
N LEU A 243 -18.61 39.95 -10.48
CA LEU A 243 -18.36 39.34 -9.18
C LEU A 243 -16.85 39.39 -8.82
N LYS A 244 -15.97 39.16 -9.75
CA LYS A 244 -14.51 39.33 -9.57
C LYS A 244 -14.15 40.76 -9.22
N ASN A 245 -14.79 41.73 -9.85
CA ASN A 245 -14.57 43.15 -9.56
C ASN A 245 -15.06 43.51 -8.15
N ILE A 246 -16.23 43.02 -7.74
CA ILE A 246 -16.77 43.22 -6.37
C ILE A 246 -15.81 42.62 -5.35
N ILE A 247 -15.33 41.39 -5.55
CA ILE A 247 -14.38 40.72 -4.65
C ILE A 247 -13.07 41.52 -4.57
N ASN A 248 -12.55 41.98 -5.70
CA ASN A 248 -11.33 42.77 -5.71
C ASN A 248 -11.49 44.11 -5.00
N GLU A 249 -12.64 44.81 -5.16
CA GLU A 249 -12.93 46.09 -4.48
C GLU A 249 -13.08 45.89 -2.97
N VAL A 250 -13.79 44.85 -2.53
CA VAL A 250 -14.21 44.69 -1.13
C VAL A 250 -13.19 43.90 -0.31
N ALA A 251 -12.56 42.86 -0.91
CA ALA A 251 -11.82 41.87 -0.16
C ALA A 251 -10.33 41.85 -0.45
N HIS A 252 -9.81 42.47 -1.51
CA HIS A 252 -8.41 42.37 -1.90
C HIS A 252 -7.42 42.66 -0.76
N ASP A 253 -7.58 43.84 -0.13
CA ASP A 253 -6.63 44.26 0.92
C ASP A 253 -6.76 43.40 2.19
N MET A 254 -7.96 42.87 2.47
CA MET A 254 -8.19 41.97 3.60
C MET A 254 -7.53 40.59 3.34
N ILE A 255 -7.65 40.07 2.12
CA ILE A 255 -7.01 38.84 1.73
C ILE A 255 -5.48 38.99 1.75
N PHE A 256 -4.98 40.13 1.22
CA PHE A 256 -3.56 40.45 1.25
C PHE A 256 -3.01 40.49 2.67
N ASP A 257 -3.65 41.23 3.57
CA ASP A 257 -3.28 41.31 4.99
C ASP A 257 -3.34 39.95 5.68
N ALA A 258 -4.39 39.16 5.40
CA ALA A 258 -4.56 37.82 5.95
C ALA A 258 -3.39 36.87 5.60
N TYR A 259 -2.85 36.94 4.38
CA TYR A 259 -1.71 36.12 3.95
C TYR A 259 -0.36 36.64 4.44
N HIS A 260 -0.21 37.96 4.69
CA HIS A 260 1.04 38.58 5.17
C HIS A 260 1.17 38.61 6.69
N ASN A 261 0.16 38.20 7.44
CA ASN A 261 0.23 38.11 8.89
C ASN A 261 0.92 36.83 9.40
N PHE A 262 0.97 35.76 8.60
CA PHE A 262 1.55 34.43 8.88
C PHE A 262 0.86 33.63 10.00
N ASP A 263 -0.02 34.20 10.80
CA ASP A 263 -0.82 33.50 11.81
C ASP A 263 -2.02 32.81 11.17
N ARG A 264 -2.17 31.50 11.37
CA ARG A 264 -3.25 30.71 10.77
C ARG A 264 -4.62 31.12 11.25
N LYS A 265 -4.76 31.38 12.55
CA LYS A 265 -6.06 31.72 13.14
C LYS A 265 -6.52 33.11 12.69
N TYR A 266 -5.60 34.07 12.74
CA TYR A 266 -5.85 35.42 12.21
C TYR A 266 -6.27 35.36 10.73
N ARG A 267 -5.52 34.62 9.92
CA ARG A 267 -5.85 34.44 8.50
C ARG A 267 -7.25 33.89 8.30
N GLN A 268 -7.62 32.80 9.01
CA GLN A 268 -8.96 32.23 8.90
C GLN A 268 -10.05 33.20 9.28
N GLU A 269 -9.92 33.90 10.43
CA GLU A 269 -10.89 34.88 10.88
C GLU A 269 -11.03 36.06 9.88
N LYS A 270 -9.91 36.52 9.33
CA LYS A 270 -9.90 37.66 8.38
C LYS A 270 -10.50 37.28 7.03
N LEU A 271 -10.24 36.07 6.53
CA LEU A 271 -10.83 35.55 5.29
C LEU A 271 -12.32 35.32 5.42
N GLU A 272 -12.81 34.84 6.56
CA GLU A 272 -14.25 34.70 6.82
C GLU A 272 -14.95 36.08 6.91
N GLU A 273 -14.31 37.08 7.57
CA GLU A 273 -14.81 38.46 7.60
C GLU A 273 -14.90 39.01 6.18
N ALA A 274 -13.85 38.90 5.39
CA ALA A 274 -13.81 39.36 4.00
C ALA A 274 -14.89 38.69 3.13
N LYS A 275 -15.04 37.38 3.25
CA LYS A 275 -16.08 36.65 2.52
C LYS A 275 -17.49 37.05 2.89
N LYS A 276 -17.72 37.34 4.17
CA LYS A 276 -19.01 37.83 4.65
C LYS A 276 -19.34 39.20 4.03
N LEU A 277 -18.38 40.14 4.02
CA LEU A 277 -18.58 41.48 3.41
C LEU A 277 -18.86 41.36 1.89
N VAL A 278 -18.19 40.46 1.17
CA VAL A 278 -18.49 40.21 -0.24
C VAL A 278 -19.91 39.68 -0.41
N LYS A 279 -20.36 38.73 0.42
CA LYS A 279 -21.74 38.21 0.38
C LYS A 279 -22.76 39.31 0.64
N GLU A 280 -22.56 40.15 1.66
CA GLU A 280 -23.44 41.29 1.97
C GLU A 280 -23.51 42.27 0.79
N LYS A 281 -22.39 42.53 0.10
CA LYS A 281 -22.35 43.39 -1.09
C LYS A 281 -23.11 42.79 -2.26
N VAL A 282 -22.98 41.47 -2.48
CA VAL A 282 -23.71 40.75 -3.53
C VAL A 282 -25.22 40.72 -3.22
N GLU A 283 -25.60 40.44 -1.98
CA GLU A 283 -27.00 40.45 -1.53
C GLU A 283 -27.67 41.83 -1.66
N ALA A 284 -26.89 42.94 -1.60
CA ALA A 284 -27.37 44.29 -1.79
C ALA A 284 -27.57 44.70 -3.27
N LEU A 285 -27.20 43.83 -4.24
CA LEU A 285 -27.49 44.05 -5.65
C LEU A 285 -29.02 43.98 -5.91
N PRO A 286 -29.54 44.59 -7.00
CA PRO A 286 -30.97 44.47 -7.34
C PRO A 286 -31.41 43.01 -7.45
N GLU A 287 -32.65 42.69 -7.02
CA GLU A 287 -33.19 41.33 -7.06
C GLU A 287 -33.16 40.67 -8.48
N ASP A 288 -33.30 41.48 -9.51
CA ASP A 288 -33.28 41.06 -10.91
C ASP A 288 -31.87 41.00 -11.50
N HIS A 289 -30.82 41.22 -10.69
CA HIS A 289 -29.43 41.20 -11.12
C HIS A 289 -29.02 39.80 -11.62
N TYR A 290 -28.28 39.76 -12.69
CA TYR A 290 -27.91 38.48 -13.33
C TYR A 290 -27.09 37.54 -12.43
N ILE A 291 -26.31 38.09 -11.47
CA ILE A 291 -25.56 37.27 -10.49
C ILE A 291 -26.54 36.45 -9.62
N HIS A 292 -27.65 37.05 -9.16
CA HIS A 292 -28.67 36.32 -8.40
C HIS A 292 -29.30 35.22 -9.25
N LYS A 293 -29.62 35.51 -10.51
CA LYS A 293 -30.22 34.52 -11.44
C LYS A 293 -29.30 33.33 -11.70
N ILE A 294 -28.02 33.52 -11.96
CA ILE A 294 -27.10 32.44 -12.19
C ILE A 294 -26.88 31.56 -10.94
N ILE A 295 -26.87 32.17 -9.75
CA ILE A 295 -26.77 31.41 -8.49
C ILE A 295 -28.05 30.58 -8.26
N GLU A 296 -29.23 31.16 -8.48
CA GLU A 296 -30.50 30.50 -8.34
C GLU A 296 -30.69 29.36 -9.34
N GLU A 297 -30.40 29.59 -10.61
CA GLU A 297 -30.53 28.62 -11.67
C GLU A 297 -29.56 27.43 -11.53
N THR A 298 -28.34 27.70 -11.09
CA THR A 298 -27.29 26.66 -10.97
C THR A 298 -27.21 26.01 -9.60
N GLY A 299 -27.62 26.72 -8.56
CA GLY A 299 -27.40 26.33 -7.16
C GLY A 299 -25.92 26.37 -6.73
N ILE A 300 -25.05 27.06 -7.49
CA ILE A 300 -23.60 27.13 -7.24
C ILE A 300 -23.26 28.40 -6.46
N ASP A 301 -22.46 28.29 -5.39
CA ASP A 301 -21.89 29.44 -4.67
C ASP A 301 -20.71 30.04 -5.45
N PHE A 302 -20.99 30.78 -6.52
CA PHE A 302 -19.96 31.48 -7.31
C PHE A 302 -19.17 32.49 -6.47
N VAL A 303 -19.75 33.03 -5.38
CA VAL A 303 -19.03 33.91 -4.46
C VAL A 303 -17.87 33.15 -3.82
N ALA A 304 -18.13 31.94 -3.32
CA ALA A 304 -17.09 31.10 -2.73
C ALA A 304 -16.03 30.68 -3.76
N GLU A 305 -16.44 30.35 -5.00
CA GLU A 305 -15.53 29.95 -6.07
C GLU A 305 -14.58 31.09 -6.47
N GLU A 306 -15.13 32.27 -6.75
CA GLU A 306 -14.31 33.42 -7.19
C GLU A 306 -13.49 34.03 -6.04
N PHE A 307 -13.98 33.94 -4.79
CA PHE A 307 -13.21 34.32 -3.61
C PHE A 307 -11.96 33.45 -3.47
N LYS A 308 -12.10 32.12 -3.62
CA LYS A 308 -10.95 31.19 -3.64
C LYS A 308 -9.98 31.49 -4.79
N ALA A 309 -10.49 31.91 -5.95
CA ALA A 309 -9.64 32.32 -7.07
C ALA A 309 -8.81 33.58 -6.73
N ALA A 310 -9.40 34.54 -6.00
CA ALA A 310 -8.69 35.73 -5.52
C ALA A 310 -7.63 35.36 -4.46
N GLU A 311 -7.97 34.50 -3.49
CA GLU A 311 -7.00 33.96 -2.51
C GLU A 311 -5.83 33.29 -3.23
N LYS A 312 -6.13 32.41 -4.22
CA LYS A 312 -5.12 31.72 -5.03
C LYS A 312 -4.17 32.72 -5.70
N LYS A 313 -4.69 33.77 -6.30
CA LYS A 313 -3.90 34.78 -6.98
C LYS A 313 -2.93 35.50 -6.03
N ILE A 314 -3.40 35.93 -4.86
CA ILE A 314 -2.61 36.64 -3.85
C ILE A 314 -1.52 35.74 -3.27
N MET A 315 -1.87 34.52 -2.84
CA MET A 315 -0.90 33.57 -2.27
C MET A 315 0.20 33.21 -3.32
N ARG A 316 -0.18 33.02 -4.56
CA ARG A 316 0.78 32.66 -5.63
C ARG A 316 1.73 33.82 -5.93
N ALA A 317 1.24 35.05 -5.97
CA ALA A 317 2.07 36.24 -6.16
C ALA A 317 3.08 36.39 -5.00
N MET A 318 2.65 36.23 -3.75
CA MET A 318 3.53 36.27 -2.58
C MET A 318 4.67 35.24 -2.68
N ILE A 319 4.39 34.00 -3.11
CA ILE A 319 5.42 32.96 -3.27
C ILE A 319 6.34 33.23 -4.43
N LEU A 320 5.80 33.66 -5.60
CA LEU A 320 6.56 33.87 -6.82
C LEU A 320 7.41 35.14 -6.79
N ASP A 321 6.86 36.24 -6.24
CA ASP A 321 7.46 37.56 -6.33
C ASP A 321 8.24 37.93 -5.05
N GLU A 322 7.82 37.45 -3.88
CA GLU A 322 8.44 37.79 -2.60
C GLU A 322 9.26 36.60 -2.02
N GLY A 323 9.03 35.39 -2.49
CA GLY A 323 9.70 34.18 -1.99
C GLY A 323 9.28 33.79 -0.56
N VAL A 324 8.09 34.22 -0.13
CA VAL A 324 7.54 33.99 1.22
C VAL A 324 6.27 33.15 1.14
N ARG A 325 6.13 32.19 2.05
CA ARG A 325 4.97 31.29 2.14
C ARG A 325 3.95 31.78 3.13
N ALA A 326 2.73 31.23 3.07
CA ALA A 326 1.60 31.63 3.91
C ALA A 326 1.85 31.56 5.43
N ASP A 327 2.86 30.81 5.88
CA ASP A 327 3.30 30.74 7.29
C ASP A 327 4.65 31.42 7.55
N GLY A 328 5.12 32.25 6.62
CA GLY A 328 6.37 33.01 6.73
C GLY A 328 7.63 32.24 6.36
N ARG A 329 7.54 30.94 6.07
CA ARG A 329 8.68 30.12 5.64
C ARG A 329 9.17 30.52 4.24
N LYS A 330 10.47 30.24 4.00
CA LYS A 330 11.04 30.22 2.64
C LYS A 330 10.59 28.97 1.87
N PRO A 331 10.69 28.96 0.54
CA PRO A 331 10.30 27.81 -0.26
C PRO A 331 10.95 26.48 0.13
N THR A 332 12.20 26.49 0.61
CA THR A 332 12.96 25.28 0.95
C THR A 332 12.82 24.83 2.40
N GLU A 333 12.13 25.60 3.24
CA GLU A 333 12.05 25.30 4.68
C GLU A 333 10.99 24.25 5.02
N VAL A 334 11.36 23.35 5.94
CA VAL A 334 10.47 22.34 6.54
C VAL A 334 9.88 22.89 7.84
N ARG A 335 8.61 22.58 8.13
CA ARG A 335 7.95 22.93 9.40
C ARG A 335 8.67 22.27 10.59
N PRO A 336 8.55 22.84 11.81
CA PRO A 336 9.10 22.20 13.01
C PRO A 336 8.58 20.78 13.19
N ILE A 337 9.50 19.85 13.53
CA ILE A 337 9.20 18.43 13.72
C ILE A 337 9.33 18.08 15.20
N TRP A 338 8.38 17.30 15.69
CA TRP A 338 8.40 16.68 17.01
C TRP A 338 7.97 15.21 16.89
N CYS A 339 8.74 14.31 17.52
CA CYS A 339 8.48 12.88 17.48
C CYS A 339 8.57 12.27 18.88
N GLU A 340 7.82 11.18 19.08
CA GLU A 340 7.87 10.37 20.30
C GLU A 340 7.64 8.90 19.94
N VAL A 341 8.28 7.97 20.66
CA VAL A 341 8.11 6.52 20.48
C VAL A 341 7.65 5.87 21.78
N GLY A 342 6.98 4.71 21.69
CA GLY A 342 6.54 3.95 22.86
C GLY A 342 5.36 4.58 23.59
N VAL A 343 4.55 5.41 22.93
CA VAL A 343 3.46 6.19 23.54
C VAL A 343 2.24 5.36 23.94
N ILE A 344 2.06 4.16 23.37
CA ILE A 344 0.93 3.28 23.65
C ILE A 344 1.40 2.09 24.48
N PRO A 345 0.99 1.98 25.76
CA PRO A 345 1.59 1.03 26.73
C PRO A 345 1.51 -0.45 26.34
N ARG A 346 0.43 -0.87 25.67
CA ARG A 346 0.22 -2.27 25.29
C ARG A 346 0.53 -2.58 23.82
N ALA A 347 0.89 -1.59 23.04
CA ALA A 347 1.29 -1.79 21.65
C ALA A 347 2.63 -2.54 21.57
N HIS A 348 2.84 -3.27 20.48
CA HIS A 348 4.15 -3.91 20.22
C HIS A 348 5.19 -2.87 19.85
N GLY A 349 4.79 -1.82 19.12
CA GLY A 349 5.55 -0.60 18.87
C GLY A 349 4.61 0.54 18.53
N SER A 350 4.98 1.76 18.88
CA SER A 350 4.19 2.95 18.55
C SER A 350 5.07 4.18 18.40
N ALA A 351 4.62 5.11 17.55
CA ALA A 351 5.28 6.40 17.36
C ALA A 351 4.27 7.49 17.05
N VAL A 352 4.51 8.69 17.55
CA VAL A 352 3.87 9.92 17.11
C VAL A 352 4.87 10.70 16.28
N PHE A 353 4.47 11.09 15.08
CA PHE A 353 5.20 12.00 14.22
C PHE A 353 4.38 13.28 14.03
N THR A 354 4.95 14.42 14.39
CA THR A 354 4.31 15.73 14.26
C THR A 354 5.19 16.64 13.41
N ARG A 355 4.58 17.30 12.42
CA ARG A 355 5.23 18.28 11.56
C ARG A 355 4.31 19.49 11.42
N GLY A 356 4.62 20.58 12.14
CA GLY A 356 3.69 21.71 12.30
C GLY A 356 2.34 21.23 12.86
N GLN A 357 1.26 21.46 12.13
CA GLN A 357 -0.10 21.04 12.48
C GLN A 357 -0.52 19.75 11.76
N THR A 358 0.42 18.86 11.45
CA THR A 358 0.12 17.52 10.95
C THR A 358 0.68 16.51 11.95
N GLN A 359 -0.20 15.71 12.56
CA GLN A 359 0.16 14.76 13.59
C GLN A 359 -0.40 13.38 13.28
N ILE A 360 0.47 12.36 13.32
CA ILE A 360 0.14 10.97 13.01
C ILE A 360 0.56 10.08 14.18
N LEU A 361 -0.33 9.23 14.63
CA LEU A 361 -0.03 8.12 15.53
C LEU A 361 0.06 6.83 14.72
N SER A 362 1.24 6.22 14.69
CA SER A 362 1.44 4.91 14.06
C SER A 362 1.67 3.83 15.11
N VAL A 363 0.96 2.71 14.96
CA VAL A 363 1.02 1.56 15.88
C VAL A 363 1.37 0.31 15.10
N ALA A 364 2.47 -0.35 15.47
CA ALA A 364 2.91 -1.62 14.91
C ALA A 364 2.43 -2.79 15.76
N THR A 365 1.88 -3.80 15.10
CA THR A 365 1.44 -5.06 15.70
C THR A 365 2.14 -6.22 14.99
N LEU A 366 2.75 -7.11 15.76
CA LEU A 366 3.43 -8.30 15.31
C LEU A 366 2.55 -9.53 15.59
N ALA A 367 2.49 -10.44 14.64
CA ALA A 367 1.71 -11.68 14.78
C ALA A 367 2.45 -12.84 14.11
N GLY A 368 2.00 -14.07 14.35
CA GLY A 368 2.52 -15.25 13.69
C GLY A 368 2.26 -15.27 12.17
N PRO A 369 2.96 -16.11 11.41
CA PRO A 369 2.85 -16.17 9.95
C PRO A 369 1.44 -16.57 9.46
N GLY A 370 0.64 -17.26 10.28
CA GLY A 370 -0.75 -17.59 9.97
C GLY A 370 -1.69 -16.38 9.88
N MET A 371 -1.26 -15.19 10.35
CA MET A 371 -2.03 -13.94 10.29
C MET A 371 -1.74 -13.09 9.04
N LYS A 372 -1.02 -13.65 8.06
CA LYS A 372 -0.81 -13.01 6.76
C LYS A 372 -2.15 -12.67 6.09
N GLN A 373 -2.17 -11.59 5.33
CA GLN A 373 -3.35 -11.23 4.55
C GLN A 373 -3.39 -12.11 3.29
N GLU A 374 -4.46 -12.87 3.14
CA GLU A 374 -4.76 -13.57 1.87
C GLU A 374 -5.32 -12.57 0.86
N LEU A 375 -4.80 -12.65 -0.37
CA LEU A 375 -5.22 -11.83 -1.50
C LEU A 375 -6.00 -12.69 -2.50
N ASP A 376 -7.33 -12.58 -2.48
CA ASP A 376 -8.20 -13.26 -3.47
C ASP A 376 -8.45 -12.30 -4.64
N GLY A 377 -7.41 -12.07 -5.44
CA GLY A 377 -7.41 -11.22 -6.62
C GLY A 377 -7.09 -11.97 -7.91
N VAL A 378 -6.90 -11.20 -8.98
CA VAL A 378 -6.52 -11.73 -10.31
C VAL A 378 -5.00 -11.77 -10.52
N ASP A 379 -4.25 -11.07 -9.69
CA ASP A 379 -2.79 -11.04 -9.77
C ASP A 379 -2.14 -12.33 -9.29
N PRO A 380 -0.87 -12.57 -9.67
CA PRO A 380 -0.08 -13.70 -9.17
C PRO A 380 0.19 -13.66 -7.66
N GLU A 381 0.22 -12.48 -7.04
CA GLU A 381 0.43 -12.33 -5.59
C GLU A 381 -0.80 -12.81 -4.83
N THR A 382 -0.63 -13.77 -3.94
CA THR A 382 -1.72 -14.40 -3.19
C THR A 382 -1.74 -14.08 -1.70
N GLU A 383 -0.65 -13.49 -1.18
CA GLU A 383 -0.51 -13.22 0.24
C GLU A 383 0.40 -12.04 0.53
N LYS A 384 0.23 -11.46 1.72
CA LYS A 384 0.95 -10.27 2.17
C LYS A 384 1.28 -10.38 3.65
N THR A 385 2.54 -10.24 3.99
CA THR A 385 3.05 -10.36 5.38
C THR A 385 3.26 -9.00 6.05
N TYR A 386 3.28 -7.92 5.26
CA TYR A 386 3.29 -6.55 5.76
C TYR A 386 2.07 -5.80 5.29
N MET A 387 1.34 -5.17 6.21
CA MET A 387 0.13 -4.41 5.94
C MET A 387 0.21 -3.04 6.57
N HIS A 388 -0.15 -2.00 5.83
CA HIS A 388 -0.28 -0.65 6.37
C HIS A 388 -1.72 -0.14 6.19
N LYS A 389 -2.41 0.16 7.28
CA LYS A 389 -3.75 0.74 7.30
C LYS A 389 -3.67 2.22 7.70
N TYR A 390 -4.23 3.06 6.85
CA TYR A 390 -4.31 4.50 7.05
C TYR A 390 -5.73 4.91 7.40
N ILE A 391 -5.91 5.71 8.44
CA ILE A 391 -7.20 6.14 8.97
C ILE A 391 -7.23 7.66 9.06
N PHE A 392 -8.23 8.27 8.41
CA PHE A 392 -8.43 9.72 8.37
C PHE A 392 -9.81 10.10 8.93
N PRO A 393 -9.96 10.27 10.25
CA PRO A 393 -11.23 10.63 10.86
C PRO A 393 -11.53 12.12 10.69
N GLY A 394 -12.82 12.49 10.70
CA GLY A 394 -13.26 13.88 10.53
C GLY A 394 -12.67 14.85 11.56
N PHE A 395 -12.46 14.41 12.80
CA PHE A 395 -11.89 15.26 13.85
C PHE A 395 -10.47 15.77 13.51
N SER A 396 -9.71 15.05 12.67
CA SER A 396 -8.35 15.47 12.26
C SER A 396 -8.32 16.80 11.51
N VAL A 397 -9.45 17.22 10.96
CA VAL A 397 -9.67 18.53 10.30
C VAL A 397 -10.75 19.35 10.99
N GLY A 398 -11.18 18.96 12.20
CA GLY A 398 -12.22 19.67 12.96
C GLY A 398 -13.65 19.43 12.46
N GLU A 399 -13.88 18.38 11.66
CA GLU A 399 -15.19 18.08 11.09
C GLU A 399 -15.92 16.95 11.83
N VAL A 400 -17.24 17.11 11.98
CA VAL A 400 -18.11 16.04 12.48
C VAL A 400 -18.50 15.14 11.30
N LYS A 401 -17.93 13.92 11.28
CA LYS A 401 -18.21 12.90 10.25
C LYS A 401 -18.41 11.53 10.88
N PRO A 402 -19.33 10.69 10.37
CA PRO A 402 -19.46 9.31 10.82
C PRO A 402 -18.20 8.52 10.45
N LEU A 403 -17.76 7.65 11.35
CA LEU A 403 -16.68 6.70 11.07
C LEU A 403 -17.18 5.66 10.07
N ARG A 404 -16.54 5.60 8.92
CA ARG A 404 -16.82 4.63 7.84
C ARG A 404 -15.54 3.87 7.50
N GLY A 405 -15.66 2.80 6.73
CA GLY A 405 -14.50 2.11 6.16
C GLY A 405 -13.67 3.04 5.26
N PRO A 406 -12.43 2.68 4.93
CA PRO A 406 -11.52 3.52 4.17
C PRO A 406 -12.09 3.85 2.78
N GLY A 407 -12.05 5.11 2.40
CA GLY A 407 -12.36 5.59 1.07
C GLY A 407 -11.17 5.43 0.11
N ARG A 408 -11.38 5.77 -1.16
CA ARG A 408 -10.33 5.66 -2.21
C ARG A 408 -9.06 6.45 -1.88
N ARG A 409 -9.19 7.59 -1.18
CA ARG A 409 -8.05 8.41 -0.76
C ARG A 409 -7.25 7.73 0.34
N GLU A 410 -7.91 7.16 1.34
CA GLU A 410 -7.26 6.45 2.44
C GLU A 410 -6.52 5.20 1.93
N VAL A 411 -7.10 4.44 1.00
CA VAL A 411 -6.41 3.31 0.36
C VAL A 411 -5.14 3.77 -0.34
N GLY A 412 -5.19 4.86 -1.11
CA GLY A 412 -4.02 5.42 -1.79
C GLY A 412 -2.92 5.91 -0.85
N HIS A 413 -3.28 6.60 0.23
CA HIS A 413 -2.33 7.08 1.23
C HIS A 413 -1.69 5.94 2.02
N GLY A 414 -2.49 4.93 2.41
CA GLY A 414 -2.00 3.72 3.07
C GLY A 414 -1.02 2.95 2.20
N ASN A 415 -1.37 2.75 0.92
CA ASN A 415 -0.50 2.06 -0.03
C ASN A 415 0.83 2.78 -0.26
N LEU A 416 0.85 4.11 -0.33
CA LEU A 416 2.09 4.88 -0.46
C LEU A 416 3.00 4.68 0.75
N ALA A 417 2.47 4.78 1.97
CA ALA A 417 3.24 4.59 3.20
C ALA A 417 3.70 3.13 3.37
N GLU A 418 2.91 2.16 2.92
CA GLU A 418 3.27 0.75 2.88
C GLU A 418 4.45 0.52 1.93
N ARG A 419 4.30 0.91 0.66
CA ARG A 419 5.31 0.75 -0.38
C ARG A 419 6.63 1.45 0.00
N ALA A 420 6.56 2.59 0.68
CA ALA A 420 7.73 3.32 1.14
C ALA A 420 8.59 2.52 2.13
N ASN A 421 7.98 1.75 3.03
CA ASN A 421 8.68 1.03 4.10
C ASN A 421 9.11 -0.40 3.70
N VAL A 422 8.42 -1.03 2.73
CA VAL A 422 8.71 -2.42 2.30
C VAL A 422 10.19 -2.70 2.03
N PRO A 423 10.96 -1.85 1.31
CA PRO A 423 12.36 -2.12 1.01
C PRO A 423 13.28 -2.14 2.23
N ALA A 424 12.86 -1.50 3.32
CA ALA A 424 13.61 -1.47 4.59
C ALA A 424 13.29 -2.66 5.50
N LEU A 425 12.23 -3.44 5.23
CA LEU A 425 11.85 -4.58 6.06
C LEU A 425 12.86 -5.73 5.95
N PRO A 426 13.02 -6.53 7.03
CA PRO A 426 13.73 -7.80 6.96
C PRO A 426 12.96 -8.81 6.09
N SER A 427 13.67 -9.83 5.59
CA SER A 427 13.03 -10.98 4.95
C SER A 427 12.22 -11.81 5.97
N GLN A 428 11.29 -12.64 5.49
CA GLN A 428 10.53 -13.54 6.35
C GLN A 428 11.43 -14.62 7.01
N GLU A 429 12.58 -14.90 6.44
CA GLU A 429 13.58 -15.81 7.01
C GLU A 429 14.31 -15.17 8.19
N GLU A 430 14.61 -13.87 8.11
CA GLU A 430 15.26 -13.11 9.16
C GLU A 430 14.29 -12.74 10.30
N PHE A 431 13.03 -12.45 9.97
CA PHE A 431 12.02 -12.01 10.92
C PHE A 431 10.64 -12.56 10.54
N GLY A 432 10.34 -13.76 10.99
CA GLY A 432 9.18 -14.58 10.62
C GLY A 432 7.80 -14.07 11.09
N TYR A 433 7.65 -12.79 11.38
CA TYR A 433 6.39 -12.18 11.81
C TYR A 433 5.59 -11.65 10.63
N THR A 434 4.28 -11.77 10.73
CA THR A 434 3.35 -10.90 10.01
C THR A 434 3.28 -9.58 10.75
N ILE A 435 3.43 -8.48 10.01
CA ILE A 435 3.49 -7.13 10.57
C ILE A 435 2.30 -6.31 10.08
N ARG A 436 1.56 -5.71 10.99
CA ARG A 436 0.52 -4.74 10.64
C ARG A 436 0.80 -3.40 11.29
N VAL A 437 0.90 -2.34 10.50
CA VAL A 437 0.94 -0.97 10.98
C VAL A 437 -0.39 -0.29 10.74
N THR A 438 -0.89 0.44 11.74
CA THR A 438 -2.03 1.34 11.60
C THR A 438 -1.56 2.75 11.86
N SER A 439 -1.83 3.67 10.93
CA SER A 439 -1.52 5.10 11.08
C SER A 439 -2.81 5.89 11.17
N ASP A 440 -3.08 6.45 12.34
CA ASP A 440 -4.21 7.30 12.64
C ASP A 440 -3.81 8.77 12.53
N VAL A 441 -4.53 9.53 11.70
CA VAL A 441 -4.33 10.97 11.57
C VAL A 441 -5.01 11.67 12.73
N LEU A 442 -4.23 12.27 13.63
CA LEU A 442 -4.75 13.03 14.77
C LEU A 442 -5.02 14.49 14.41
N GLU A 443 -4.16 15.09 13.59
CA GLU A 443 -4.34 16.44 13.06
C GLU A 443 -3.79 16.52 11.63
N SER A 444 -4.44 17.30 10.75
CA SER A 444 -4.06 17.42 9.33
C SER A 444 -3.97 18.87 8.86
N ASN A 445 -2.78 19.24 8.39
CA ASN A 445 -2.53 20.46 7.61
C ASN A 445 -1.47 20.19 6.52
N GLY A 446 -1.78 19.25 5.62
CA GLY A 446 -0.94 18.86 4.47
C GLY A 446 -0.04 17.65 4.73
N SER A 447 0.00 16.80 3.73
CA SER A 447 0.79 15.57 3.60
C SER A 447 0.79 14.63 4.81
N THR A 448 -0.39 14.15 5.17
CA THR A 448 -0.54 13.11 6.20
C THR A 448 0.06 11.76 5.78
N SER A 449 0.10 11.44 4.48
CA SER A 449 0.75 10.21 3.98
C SER A 449 2.26 10.19 4.27
N MET A 450 2.93 11.33 4.17
CA MET A 450 4.36 11.43 4.53
C MET A 450 4.56 11.35 6.04
N GLY A 451 3.65 11.93 6.82
CA GLY A 451 3.62 11.74 8.27
C GLY A 451 3.42 10.27 8.65
N SER A 452 2.55 9.54 7.92
CA SER A 452 2.33 8.10 8.12
C SER A 452 3.58 7.27 7.75
N THR A 453 4.29 7.62 6.69
CA THR A 453 5.56 6.98 6.32
C THR A 453 6.60 7.14 7.43
N CYS A 454 6.81 8.36 7.92
CA CYS A 454 7.75 8.64 9.00
C CYS A 454 7.35 7.95 10.31
N GLY A 455 6.08 8.08 10.72
CA GLY A 455 5.56 7.48 11.95
C GLY A 455 5.61 5.95 11.92
N SER A 456 5.27 5.32 10.78
CA SER A 456 5.34 3.86 10.65
C SER A 456 6.78 3.34 10.69
N SER A 457 7.74 4.04 10.07
CA SER A 457 9.16 3.68 10.15
C SER A 457 9.66 3.68 11.61
N MET A 458 9.32 4.72 12.38
CA MET A 458 9.68 4.81 13.80
C MET A 458 8.95 3.75 14.65
N ALA A 459 7.66 3.47 14.36
CA ALA A 459 6.88 2.46 15.09
C ALA A 459 7.42 1.04 14.86
N LEU A 460 7.87 0.72 13.64
CA LEU A 460 8.55 -0.55 13.32
C LEU A 460 9.86 -0.70 14.10
N MET A 461 10.68 0.35 14.14
CA MET A 461 11.92 0.35 14.94
C MET A 461 11.62 0.21 16.43
N ASN A 462 10.62 0.91 16.95
CA ASN A 462 10.20 0.80 18.36
C ASN A 462 9.64 -0.59 18.69
N ALA A 463 9.02 -1.29 17.72
CA ALA A 463 8.57 -2.66 17.88
C ALA A 463 9.71 -3.69 17.92
N GLY A 464 10.95 -3.30 17.63
CA GLY A 464 12.09 -4.21 17.50
C GLY A 464 12.14 -4.98 16.18
N VAL A 465 11.41 -4.52 15.15
CA VAL A 465 11.55 -5.06 13.80
C VAL A 465 12.95 -4.68 13.29
N PRO A 466 13.80 -5.64 12.88
CA PRO A 466 15.17 -5.35 12.44
C PRO A 466 15.18 -4.74 11.03
N VAL A 467 14.59 -3.55 10.90
CA VAL A 467 14.59 -2.80 9.65
C VAL A 467 16.01 -2.43 9.24
N LYS A 468 16.31 -2.49 7.96
CA LYS A 468 17.63 -2.18 7.39
C LYS A 468 18.03 -0.73 7.61
N CYS A 469 17.05 0.18 7.59
CA CYS A 469 17.23 1.62 7.76
C CYS A 469 15.91 2.30 8.11
N MET A 470 16.00 3.53 8.59
CA MET A 470 14.88 4.43 8.79
C MET A 470 14.43 5.04 7.47
N ILE A 471 13.12 5.13 7.25
CA ILE A 471 12.52 5.76 6.07
C ILE A 471 11.84 7.06 6.47
N GLY A 472 12.17 8.13 5.74
CA GLY A 472 11.52 9.43 5.84
C GLY A 472 10.77 9.78 4.56
N GLY A 473 9.88 10.76 4.63
CA GLY A 473 9.13 11.22 3.47
C GLY A 473 8.82 12.71 3.54
N VAL A 474 8.88 13.38 2.39
CA VAL A 474 8.59 14.81 2.23
C VAL A 474 7.58 15.02 1.12
N ALA A 475 6.68 16.00 1.27
CA ALA A 475 5.78 16.45 0.23
C ALA A 475 6.25 17.80 -0.33
N MET A 476 6.48 17.80 -1.62
CA MET A 476 6.87 18.96 -2.40
C MET A 476 5.66 19.55 -3.11
N GLY A 477 5.68 20.84 -3.34
CA GLY A 477 4.73 21.54 -4.18
C GLY A 477 5.43 22.38 -5.23
N MET A 478 4.62 23.01 -6.08
CA MET A 478 5.14 23.93 -7.08
C MET A 478 4.12 25.01 -7.37
N ILE A 479 4.61 26.22 -7.58
CA ILE A 479 3.83 27.34 -8.08
C ILE A 479 4.44 27.77 -9.43
N THR A 480 3.61 27.86 -10.45
CA THR A 480 4.02 28.25 -11.81
C THR A 480 3.18 29.41 -12.30
N GLU A 481 3.78 30.32 -13.06
CA GLU A 481 3.08 31.37 -13.80
C GLU A 481 3.79 31.56 -15.15
N GLU A 482 3.01 31.85 -16.19
CA GLU A 482 3.54 32.08 -17.52
C GLU A 482 4.56 33.23 -17.50
N GLY A 483 5.75 33.00 -18.05
CA GLY A 483 6.84 33.96 -18.08
C GLY A 483 7.65 34.09 -16.78
N LYS A 484 7.34 33.32 -15.73
CA LYS A 484 8.12 33.27 -14.48
C LYS A 484 8.76 31.89 -14.28
N GLU A 485 9.90 31.86 -13.59
CA GLU A 485 10.50 30.60 -13.15
C GLU A 485 9.61 29.90 -12.11
N PRO A 486 9.34 28.59 -12.27
CA PRO A 486 8.61 27.82 -11.28
C PRO A 486 9.31 27.79 -9.93
N VAL A 487 8.56 28.03 -8.85
CA VAL A 487 9.05 27.92 -7.46
C VAL A 487 8.63 26.58 -6.88
N VAL A 488 9.62 25.77 -6.51
CA VAL A 488 9.41 24.48 -5.83
C VAL A 488 9.35 24.71 -4.32
N LEU A 489 8.35 24.10 -3.66
CA LEU A 489 8.11 24.22 -2.21
C LEU A 489 8.41 22.91 -1.50
N THR A 490 9.21 22.96 -0.44
CA THR A 490 9.45 21.81 0.44
C THR A 490 8.44 21.77 1.57
N ASP A 491 7.90 20.59 1.88
CA ASP A 491 6.94 20.39 2.98
C ASP A 491 5.72 21.29 2.88
N ILE A 492 4.86 21.02 1.89
CA ILE A 492 3.65 21.81 1.64
C ILE A 492 2.60 21.64 2.73
N GLN A 493 1.89 22.73 3.02
CA GLN A 493 0.68 22.75 3.82
C GLN A 493 -0.57 22.43 2.99
N GLY A 494 -1.69 22.20 3.67
CA GLY A 494 -2.96 21.93 3.00
C GLY A 494 -3.41 23.05 2.04
N ILE A 495 -3.15 24.32 2.38
CA ILE A 495 -3.48 25.44 1.51
C ILE A 495 -2.57 25.49 0.26
N GLU A 496 -1.31 25.15 0.39
CA GLU A 496 -0.35 25.09 -0.71
C GLU A 496 -0.59 23.87 -1.62
N ASP A 497 -1.04 22.74 -1.04
CA ASP A 497 -1.57 21.62 -1.83
C ASP A 497 -2.81 22.08 -2.61
N PHE A 498 -3.77 22.73 -1.96
CA PHE A 498 -5.03 23.10 -2.60
C PHE A 498 -4.87 24.18 -3.70
N LEU A 499 -4.07 25.22 -3.45
CA LEU A 499 -3.89 26.37 -4.36
C LEU A 499 -2.67 26.23 -5.30
N GLY A 500 -1.79 25.25 -5.08
CA GLY A 500 -0.60 24.97 -5.89
C GLY A 500 -0.89 24.21 -7.18
N ASP A 501 0.16 23.93 -7.94
CA ASP A 501 0.09 23.28 -9.24
C ASP A 501 0.62 21.83 -9.22
N MET A 502 1.31 21.42 -8.15
CA MET A 502 1.88 20.09 -7.99
C MET A 502 1.75 19.61 -6.53
N ASP A 503 1.47 18.33 -6.37
CA ASP A 503 1.63 17.55 -5.12
C ASP A 503 2.61 16.41 -5.41
N PHE A 504 3.82 16.49 -4.88
CA PHE A 504 4.90 15.56 -5.18
C PHE A 504 5.50 14.99 -3.90
N LYS A 505 5.29 13.71 -3.65
CA LYS A 505 5.73 12.98 -2.45
C LYS A 505 6.92 12.11 -2.78
N VAL A 506 8.00 12.24 -2.00
CA VAL A 506 9.22 11.47 -2.16
C VAL A 506 9.62 10.84 -0.81
N THR A 507 9.79 9.53 -0.80
CA THR A 507 10.19 8.76 0.39
C THR A 507 11.52 8.06 0.16
N GLY A 508 12.24 7.76 1.23
CA GLY A 508 13.50 7.03 1.19
C GLY A 508 14.37 7.31 2.40
N ASN A 509 15.64 7.00 2.26
CA ASN A 509 16.69 7.24 3.25
C ASN A 509 17.85 8.06 2.67
N ASP A 510 19.04 7.95 3.26
CA ASP A 510 20.25 8.61 2.77
C ASP A 510 20.74 8.03 1.43
N ASP A 511 20.53 6.73 1.20
CA ASP A 511 21.04 6.00 0.03
C ASP A 511 20.18 6.22 -1.22
N GLY A 512 18.83 6.35 -1.05
CA GLY A 512 17.97 6.48 -2.20
C GLY A 512 16.47 6.56 -1.90
N ILE A 513 15.71 6.53 -2.97
CA ILE A 513 14.25 6.63 -3.00
C ILE A 513 13.62 5.24 -2.85
N THR A 514 12.56 5.14 -2.03
CA THR A 514 11.77 3.90 -1.86
C THR A 514 10.36 3.99 -2.44
N ALA A 515 9.75 5.17 -2.44
CA ALA A 515 8.51 5.40 -3.17
C ALA A 515 8.37 6.87 -3.58
N LEU A 516 7.57 7.08 -4.61
CA LEU A 516 7.32 8.39 -5.18
C LEU A 516 5.89 8.48 -5.70
N GLN A 517 5.23 9.62 -5.48
CA GLN A 517 3.93 9.90 -6.04
C GLN A 517 3.86 11.37 -6.43
N MET A 518 3.57 11.67 -7.71
CA MET A 518 3.42 13.02 -8.24
C MET A 518 2.05 13.20 -8.89
N ASP A 519 1.38 14.28 -8.57
CA ASP A 519 0.12 14.72 -9.15
C ASP A 519 0.25 16.17 -9.61
N MET A 520 0.07 16.39 -10.89
CA MET A 520 -0.01 17.74 -11.46
C MET A 520 -1.47 18.22 -11.48
N LYS A 521 -1.69 19.46 -11.09
CA LYS A 521 -2.96 20.18 -11.25
C LYS A 521 -2.92 21.15 -12.43
N ALA A 522 -1.76 21.24 -13.08
CA ALA A 522 -1.50 21.93 -14.33
C ALA A 522 -1.30 20.92 -15.46
N LYS A 523 -1.16 21.38 -16.70
CA LYS A 523 -1.02 20.53 -17.90
C LYS A 523 0.30 19.75 -17.99
N GLY A 524 1.11 19.75 -16.93
CA GLY A 524 2.34 18.98 -16.81
C GLY A 524 3.53 19.78 -16.30
N ILE A 525 4.65 19.09 -16.15
CA ILE A 525 5.92 19.62 -15.67
C ILE A 525 7.05 19.33 -16.67
N ALA A 526 7.97 20.29 -16.82
CA ALA A 526 9.19 20.09 -17.60
C ALA A 526 10.22 19.25 -16.80
N ASN A 527 11.02 18.45 -17.51
CA ASN A 527 12.01 17.56 -16.90
C ASN A 527 13.03 18.30 -16.02
N ASP A 528 13.49 19.50 -16.41
CA ASP A 528 14.42 20.29 -15.61
C ASP A 528 13.81 20.73 -14.26
N THR A 529 12.54 21.09 -14.26
CA THR A 529 11.81 21.44 -13.04
C THR A 529 11.60 20.22 -12.15
N LEU A 530 11.29 19.05 -12.72
CA LEU A 530 11.18 17.79 -11.99
C LEU A 530 12.53 17.40 -11.35
N ARG A 531 13.63 17.56 -12.08
CA ARG A 531 14.99 17.32 -11.56
C ARG A 531 15.30 18.23 -10.35
N ARG A 532 14.97 19.53 -10.44
CA ARG A 532 15.10 20.46 -9.30
C ARG A 532 14.24 20.05 -8.11
N ALA A 533 13.00 19.63 -8.38
CA ALA A 533 12.08 19.17 -7.33
C ALA A 533 12.60 17.91 -6.61
N LEU A 534 13.18 16.95 -7.34
CA LEU A 534 13.81 15.76 -6.77
C LEU A 534 15.02 16.11 -5.90
N ALA A 535 15.91 16.99 -6.37
CA ALA A 535 17.08 17.44 -5.62
C ALA A 535 16.67 18.14 -4.31
N GLN A 536 15.71 19.06 -4.37
CA GLN A 536 15.18 19.76 -3.20
C GLN A 536 14.42 18.81 -2.25
N ALA A 537 13.72 17.79 -2.78
CA ALA A 537 13.08 16.74 -1.99
C ALA A 537 14.11 15.90 -1.20
N LYS A 538 15.28 15.64 -1.77
CA LYS A 538 16.38 14.96 -1.08
C LYS A 538 16.81 15.73 0.15
N GLU A 539 17.06 17.03 0.03
CA GLU A 539 17.44 17.89 1.15
C GLU A 539 16.36 17.89 2.25
N GLY A 540 15.09 18.06 1.88
CA GLY A 540 13.95 18.03 2.81
C GLY A 540 13.81 16.67 3.51
N ARG A 541 13.96 15.56 2.78
CA ARG A 541 13.91 14.19 3.31
C ARG A 541 15.04 13.94 4.32
N LEU A 542 16.26 14.33 3.99
CA LEU A 542 17.43 14.19 4.90
C LEU A 542 17.26 15.01 6.16
N HIS A 543 16.72 16.22 6.08
CA HIS A 543 16.39 17.03 7.26
C HIS A 543 15.38 16.32 8.15
N ILE A 544 14.28 15.78 7.60
CA ILE A 544 13.26 15.04 8.34
C ILE A 544 13.86 13.81 9.03
N LEU A 545 14.67 13.02 8.32
CA LEU A 545 15.38 11.87 8.89
C LEU A 545 16.30 12.28 10.05
N GLY A 546 16.99 13.43 9.93
CA GLY A 546 17.81 13.98 11.00
C GLY A 546 17.02 14.28 12.28
N GLU A 547 15.80 14.81 12.16
CA GLU A 547 14.92 15.06 13.31
C GLU A 547 14.39 13.74 13.92
N MET A 548 13.98 12.78 13.11
CA MET A 548 13.52 11.45 13.56
C MET A 548 14.63 10.70 14.32
N ARG A 549 15.88 10.78 13.85
CA ARG A 549 17.06 10.14 14.48
C ARG A 549 17.41 10.70 15.84
N LYS A 550 16.93 11.89 16.22
CA LYS A 550 17.10 12.41 17.58
C LYS A 550 16.31 11.61 18.62
N VAL A 551 15.28 10.88 18.18
CA VAL A 551 14.36 10.11 19.05
C VAL A 551 14.66 8.62 19.04
N ILE A 552 14.94 8.06 17.87
CA ILE A 552 15.28 6.64 17.71
C ILE A 552 16.30 6.48 16.57
N THR A 553 17.43 5.81 16.85
CA THR A 553 18.53 5.61 15.88
C THR A 553 18.63 4.17 15.40
N GLU A 554 18.24 3.21 16.25
CA GLU A 554 18.30 1.77 15.99
C GLU A 554 17.01 1.08 16.41
N PRO A 555 16.64 -0.05 15.81
CA PRO A 555 15.54 -0.87 16.29
C PRO A 555 15.74 -1.30 17.75
N ALA A 556 14.62 -1.37 18.49
CA ALA A 556 14.65 -1.85 19.88
C ALA A 556 15.24 -3.27 19.93
N LYS A 557 16.16 -3.50 20.88
CA LYS A 557 16.88 -4.78 21.00
C LYS A 557 16.00 -5.94 21.47
N GLN A 558 14.87 -5.63 22.07
CA GLN A 558 13.90 -6.60 22.58
C GLN A 558 12.52 -6.23 22.09
N LEU A 559 11.73 -7.24 21.75
CA LEU A 559 10.32 -7.04 21.43
C LEU A 559 9.55 -6.61 22.68
N SER A 560 8.40 -5.97 22.47
CA SER A 560 7.45 -5.69 23.55
C SER A 560 7.11 -6.98 24.31
N PRO A 561 6.96 -6.93 25.64
CA PRO A 561 6.51 -8.10 26.42
C PRO A 561 5.09 -8.56 26.03
N PHE A 562 4.35 -7.74 25.28
CA PHE A 562 3.03 -8.08 24.76
C PHE A 562 3.10 -8.67 23.33
N ALA A 563 4.25 -8.62 22.66
CA ALA A 563 4.42 -9.24 21.36
C ALA A 563 4.55 -10.77 21.51
N PRO A 564 3.92 -11.56 20.61
CA PRO A 564 4.04 -13.00 20.66
C PRO A 564 5.49 -13.43 20.41
N SER A 565 5.93 -14.47 21.10
CA SER A 565 7.19 -15.13 20.81
C SER A 565 7.00 -16.17 19.70
N ILE A 566 7.94 -16.24 18.78
CA ILE A 566 7.98 -17.28 17.74
C ILE A 566 9.11 -18.25 18.05
N SER A 567 8.79 -19.55 18.02
CA SER A 567 9.79 -20.61 18.05
C SER A 567 9.55 -21.58 16.89
N THR A 568 10.63 -22.01 16.25
CA THR A 568 10.58 -22.96 15.13
C THR A 568 11.11 -24.32 15.56
N MET A 569 10.58 -25.37 14.92
CA MET A 569 11.14 -26.71 14.96
C MET A 569 10.89 -27.39 13.61
N THR A 570 11.71 -28.37 13.28
CA THR A 570 11.53 -29.13 12.03
C THR A 570 11.03 -30.54 12.38
N ILE A 571 10.05 -31.02 11.63
CA ILE A 571 9.55 -32.39 11.68
C ILE A 571 9.76 -33.04 10.29
N PRO A 572 9.86 -34.36 10.21
CA PRO A 572 9.84 -35.05 8.93
C PRO A 572 8.56 -34.74 8.15
N THR A 573 8.66 -34.55 6.83
CA THR A 573 7.49 -34.21 5.99
C THR A 573 6.40 -35.27 6.02
N GLU A 574 6.78 -36.54 6.19
CA GLU A 574 5.86 -37.68 6.39
C GLU A 574 5.04 -37.60 7.67
N ASP A 575 5.50 -36.87 8.67
CA ASP A 575 4.82 -36.71 9.97
C ASP A 575 3.88 -35.51 10.02
N ILE A 576 3.86 -34.66 8.99
CA ILE A 576 2.94 -33.51 8.90
C ILE A 576 1.49 -33.96 9.07
N GLY A 577 1.10 -35.04 8.34
CA GLY A 577 -0.25 -35.62 8.47
C GLY A 577 -0.57 -36.14 9.86
N THR A 578 0.41 -36.64 10.62
CA THR A 578 0.27 -37.11 12.01
C THR A 578 0.02 -35.96 12.98
N VAL A 579 0.74 -34.84 12.79
CA VAL A 579 0.58 -33.64 13.65
C VAL A 579 -0.73 -32.92 13.36
N ILE A 580 -1.14 -32.85 12.09
CA ILE A 580 -2.43 -32.25 11.72
C ILE A 580 -3.59 -33.15 12.18
N GLY A 581 -3.47 -34.46 11.98
CA GLY A 581 -4.49 -35.45 12.30
C GLY A 581 -5.73 -35.41 11.40
N PRO A 582 -6.60 -36.42 11.42
CA PRO A 582 -7.82 -36.47 10.62
C PRO A 582 -8.71 -35.25 10.80
N GLY A 583 -8.97 -34.50 9.72
CA GLY A 583 -9.77 -33.28 9.75
C GLY A 583 -9.24 -32.18 10.64
N GLY A 584 -7.91 -32.16 10.92
CA GLY A 584 -7.27 -31.16 11.79
C GLY A 584 -7.50 -31.38 13.29
N LYS A 585 -7.95 -32.55 13.71
CA LYS A 585 -8.31 -32.83 15.10
C LYS A 585 -7.11 -32.74 16.06
N GLN A 586 -5.94 -33.24 15.61
CA GLN A 586 -4.76 -33.31 16.47
C GLN A 586 -4.14 -31.93 16.66
N ILE A 587 -3.97 -31.16 15.59
CA ILE A 587 -3.43 -29.80 15.67
C ILE A 587 -4.32 -28.88 16.52
N ARG A 588 -5.65 -29.04 16.42
CA ARG A 588 -6.59 -28.30 17.27
C ARG A 588 -6.43 -28.67 18.76
N ALA A 589 -6.23 -29.93 19.07
CA ALA A 589 -5.99 -30.35 20.46
C ALA A 589 -4.68 -29.77 21.01
N ILE A 590 -3.64 -29.61 20.18
CA ILE A 590 -2.39 -28.97 20.59
C ILE A 590 -2.63 -27.46 20.82
N ILE A 591 -3.32 -26.79 19.91
CA ILE A 591 -3.68 -25.36 20.01
C ILE A 591 -4.50 -25.10 21.30
N ASP A 592 -5.54 -25.91 21.53
CA ASP A 592 -6.40 -25.78 22.70
C ASP A 592 -5.65 -26.00 24.03
N ALA A 593 -4.71 -26.95 24.05
CA ALA A 593 -3.93 -27.26 25.24
C ALA A 593 -2.83 -26.24 25.55
N SER A 594 -2.26 -25.65 24.52
CA SER A 594 -1.11 -24.74 24.61
C SER A 594 -1.47 -23.26 24.56
N GLY A 595 -2.63 -22.91 23.99
CA GLY A 595 -2.99 -21.53 23.67
C GLY A 595 -2.07 -20.90 22.60
N ALA A 596 -1.23 -21.70 21.92
CA ALA A 596 -0.31 -21.25 20.88
C ALA A 596 -0.94 -21.40 19.50
N GLU A 597 -0.58 -20.52 18.57
CA GLU A 597 -0.85 -20.70 17.14
C GLU A 597 0.26 -21.59 16.53
N ILE A 598 -0.13 -22.48 15.63
CA ILE A 598 0.80 -23.44 15.00
C ILE A 598 0.60 -23.36 13.49
N ASP A 599 1.68 -23.05 12.78
CA ASP A 599 1.75 -23.07 11.33
C ASP A 599 2.75 -24.14 10.87
N ILE A 600 2.39 -24.94 9.87
CA ILE A 600 3.21 -26.04 9.36
C ILE A 600 3.39 -25.87 7.86
N GLN A 601 4.64 -25.70 7.45
CA GLN A 601 5.01 -25.62 6.03
C GLN A 601 5.16 -27.00 5.42
N ASP A 602 4.98 -27.11 4.11
CA ASP A 602 5.19 -28.35 3.34
C ASP A 602 6.62 -28.92 3.47
N SER A 603 7.58 -28.05 3.79
CA SER A 603 8.98 -28.41 4.10
C SER A 603 9.17 -29.14 5.44
N GLY A 604 8.16 -29.21 6.28
CA GLY A 604 8.22 -29.75 7.63
C GLY A 604 8.67 -28.75 8.70
N VAL A 605 8.85 -27.47 8.37
CA VAL A 605 9.10 -26.41 9.34
C VAL A 605 7.79 -26.12 10.07
N VAL A 606 7.80 -26.24 11.38
CA VAL A 606 6.68 -25.91 12.29
C VAL A 606 7.02 -24.63 13.00
N THR A 607 6.19 -23.61 12.85
CA THR A 607 6.27 -22.32 13.56
C THR A 607 5.23 -22.31 14.67
N ILE A 608 5.68 -22.11 15.89
CA ILE A 608 4.85 -22.03 17.10
C ILE A 608 4.90 -20.58 17.58
N THR A 609 3.76 -19.90 17.56
CA THR A 609 3.59 -18.52 17.99
C THR A 609 2.77 -18.49 19.28
N SER A 610 3.31 -17.91 20.35
CA SER A 610 2.63 -17.86 21.65
C SER A 610 2.93 -16.56 22.39
N ASN A 611 1.92 -16.02 23.04
CA ASN A 611 2.06 -14.90 23.99
C ASN A 611 2.64 -15.34 25.35
N ASP A 612 2.77 -16.66 25.58
CA ASP A 612 3.27 -17.27 26.78
C ASP A 612 4.35 -18.31 26.46
N GLN A 613 5.49 -18.22 27.15
CA GLN A 613 6.59 -19.17 27.00
C GLN A 613 6.20 -20.59 27.42
N GLU A 614 5.31 -20.73 28.42
CA GLU A 614 4.83 -22.02 28.89
C GLU A 614 3.97 -22.70 27.82
N GLY A 615 3.07 -21.94 27.16
CA GLY A 615 2.27 -22.42 26.04
C GLY A 615 3.13 -22.89 24.86
N ALA A 616 4.15 -22.14 24.50
CA ALA A 616 5.10 -22.54 23.45
C ALA A 616 5.82 -23.86 23.80
N ALA A 617 6.23 -24.03 25.06
CA ALA A 617 6.88 -25.24 25.50
C ALA A 617 5.95 -26.46 25.47
N ILE A 618 4.68 -26.28 25.87
CA ILE A 618 3.63 -27.32 25.80
C ILE A 618 3.41 -27.75 24.34
N ALA A 619 3.21 -26.80 23.41
CA ALA A 619 3.03 -27.11 22.00
C ALA A 619 4.22 -27.90 21.42
N LYS A 620 5.42 -27.42 21.70
CA LYS A 620 6.66 -28.05 21.25
C LYS A 620 6.83 -29.46 21.77
N LYS A 621 6.47 -29.70 23.04
CA LYS A 621 6.49 -31.02 23.66
C LYS A 621 5.48 -31.94 23.00
N MET A 622 4.24 -31.52 22.83
CA MET A 622 3.18 -32.33 22.21
C MET A 622 3.53 -32.72 20.78
N ILE A 623 4.10 -31.79 20.00
CA ILE A 623 4.54 -32.10 18.62
C ILE A 623 5.68 -33.09 18.62
N LYS A 624 6.68 -32.93 19.50
CA LYS A 624 7.78 -33.89 19.66
C LYS A 624 7.26 -35.27 20.06
N ASP A 625 6.32 -35.34 20.97
CA ASP A 625 5.74 -36.60 21.40
C ASP A 625 5.01 -37.32 20.27
N LEU A 626 4.27 -36.59 19.42
CA LEU A 626 3.57 -37.15 18.25
C LEU A 626 4.51 -37.66 17.16
N THR A 627 5.64 -36.99 16.96
CA THR A 627 6.62 -37.30 15.92
C THR A 627 7.74 -38.21 16.42
N PHE A 628 7.71 -38.61 17.69
CA PHE A 628 8.73 -39.46 18.30
C PHE A 628 8.77 -40.85 17.66
N LYS A 629 9.91 -41.21 17.06
CA LYS A 629 10.17 -42.54 16.48
C LYS A 629 11.40 -43.12 17.15
N PRO A 630 11.26 -44.19 17.97
CA PRO A 630 12.40 -44.84 18.53
C PRO A 630 13.17 -45.61 17.42
N GLU A 631 14.51 -45.50 17.46
CA GLU A 631 15.40 -46.15 16.53
C GLU A 631 16.34 -47.14 17.26
N VAL A 632 16.78 -48.17 16.56
CA VAL A 632 17.75 -49.15 17.10
C VAL A 632 19.06 -48.44 17.45
N GLY A 633 19.53 -48.65 18.70
CA GLY A 633 20.70 -47.99 19.23
C GLY A 633 20.38 -46.69 20.03
N MET A 634 19.15 -46.17 19.98
CA MET A 634 18.75 -44.98 20.75
C MET A 634 18.77 -45.30 22.21
N VAL A 635 19.29 -44.35 23.02
CA VAL A 635 19.33 -44.43 24.49
C VAL A 635 18.33 -43.39 25.03
N ILE A 636 17.44 -43.85 25.89
CA ILE A 636 16.30 -43.05 26.36
C ILE A 636 16.18 -43.25 27.89
N LYS A 637 15.87 -42.17 28.59
CA LYS A 637 15.43 -42.23 30.00
C LYS A 637 13.91 -42.40 30.00
N GLY A 638 13.42 -43.52 30.44
CA GLY A 638 12.01 -43.87 30.48
C GLY A 638 11.54 -44.31 31.87
N LYS A 639 10.22 -44.31 32.04
CA LYS A 639 9.58 -44.72 33.29
C LYS A 639 9.00 -46.12 33.16
N VAL A 640 9.22 -46.98 34.16
CA VAL A 640 8.65 -48.30 34.17
C VAL A 640 7.14 -48.18 34.45
N VAL A 641 6.32 -48.63 33.49
CA VAL A 641 4.86 -48.51 33.53
C VAL A 641 4.16 -49.83 33.87
N ARG A 642 4.80 -50.94 33.59
CA ARG A 642 4.22 -52.24 33.83
C ARG A 642 5.33 -53.33 33.95
N ILE A 643 5.14 -54.27 34.87
CA ILE A 643 6.02 -55.43 35.02
C ILE A 643 5.20 -56.72 34.78
N ILE A 644 5.79 -57.67 34.07
CA ILE A 644 5.26 -59.01 33.82
C ILE A 644 6.37 -60.04 34.10
N PRO A 645 6.06 -61.31 34.29
CA PRO A 645 7.08 -62.30 34.65
C PRO A 645 8.31 -62.43 33.74
N ILE A 646 8.17 -62.00 32.49
CA ILE A 646 9.25 -62.08 31.46
C ILE A 646 9.95 -60.77 31.18
N GLY A 647 9.51 -59.62 31.78
CA GLY A 647 10.14 -58.32 31.52
C GLY A 647 9.39 -57.15 32.09
N ALA A 648 9.99 -55.97 31.98
CA ALA A 648 9.43 -54.68 32.35
C ALA A 648 9.14 -53.85 31.13
N PHE A 649 7.99 -53.18 31.09
CA PHE A 649 7.64 -52.19 30.07
C PHE A 649 8.05 -50.80 30.54
N VAL A 650 8.79 -50.13 29.68
CA VAL A 650 9.30 -48.77 29.90
C VAL A 650 8.68 -47.84 28.89
N GLU A 651 8.04 -46.79 29.35
CA GLU A 651 7.54 -45.70 28.49
C GLU A 651 8.70 -44.90 27.97
N LEU A 652 8.75 -44.74 26.62
CA LEU A 652 9.85 -44.11 25.94
C LEU A 652 9.54 -42.64 25.50
N GLY A 653 8.27 -42.23 25.60
CA GLY A 653 7.72 -40.98 25.06
C GLY A 653 6.81 -41.24 23.86
N GLY A 654 5.97 -40.24 23.52
CA GLY A 654 5.04 -40.34 22.39
C GLY A 654 3.98 -41.45 22.54
N GLY A 655 3.65 -41.86 23.76
CA GLY A 655 2.71 -42.96 24.04
C GLY A 655 3.24 -44.34 23.62
N LYS A 656 4.54 -44.45 23.37
CA LYS A 656 5.20 -45.73 23.02
C LYS A 656 5.91 -46.34 24.21
N ASP A 657 5.72 -47.62 24.38
CA ASP A 657 6.41 -48.39 25.38
C ASP A 657 7.27 -49.50 24.72
N GLY A 658 8.39 -49.82 25.33
CA GLY A 658 9.24 -50.88 24.94
C GLY A 658 9.45 -51.88 26.07
N MET A 659 9.75 -53.14 25.74
CA MET A 659 9.93 -54.19 26.73
C MET A 659 11.43 -54.43 26.99
N VAL A 660 11.84 -54.31 28.23
CA VAL A 660 13.11 -54.83 28.74
C VAL A 660 12.88 -56.29 29.21
N HIS A 661 13.35 -57.23 28.42
CA HIS A 661 13.27 -58.66 28.85
C HIS A 661 14.05 -58.89 30.16
N ILE A 662 13.62 -59.79 30.99
CA ILE A 662 14.26 -60.10 32.27
C ILE A 662 15.78 -60.32 32.16
N SER A 663 16.24 -60.95 31.10
CA SER A 663 17.68 -61.18 30.80
C SER A 663 18.45 -59.93 30.36
N GLN A 664 17.76 -58.77 30.17
CA GLN A 664 18.34 -57.51 29.74
C GLN A 664 18.32 -56.41 30.84
N ILE A 665 17.91 -56.78 32.07
CA ILE A 665 17.83 -55.85 33.18
C ILE A 665 19.21 -55.63 33.81
N CYS A 666 19.88 -56.71 34.18
CA CYS A 666 21.22 -56.67 34.80
C CYS A 666 22.16 -57.73 34.24
N GLN A 667 23.45 -57.69 34.59
CA GLN A 667 24.47 -58.61 34.09
C GLN A 667 24.29 -60.03 34.64
N GLU A 668 23.79 -60.13 35.84
CA GLU A 668 23.56 -61.43 36.53
C GLU A 668 22.22 -62.03 36.07
N ARG A 669 22.11 -63.36 36.19
CA ARG A 669 20.84 -64.06 35.91
C ARG A 669 19.91 -63.90 37.09
N ILE A 670 18.78 -63.25 36.87
CA ILE A 670 17.74 -63.00 37.90
C ILE A 670 16.51 -63.89 37.68
N GLU A 671 15.85 -64.30 38.75
CA GLU A 671 14.62 -65.10 38.70
C GLU A 671 13.36 -64.24 38.80
N THR A 672 13.45 -63.05 39.44
CA THR A 672 12.37 -62.10 39.58
C THR A 672 12.85 -60.70 39.30
N ILE A 673 11.95 -59.83 38.84
CA ILE A 673 12.24 -58.45 38.38
C ILE A 673 12.18 -57.43 39.51
N GLU A 674 11.24 -57.61 40.43
CA GLU A 674 10.88 -56.62 41.46
C GLU A 674 12.05 -56.22 42.39
N PRO A 675 13.06 -57.04 42.69
CA PRO A 675 14.22 -56.59 43.47
C PRO A 675 15.13 -55.59 42.72
N HIS A 676 15.01 -55.52 41.38
CA HIS A 676 15.90 -54.72 40.53
C HIS A 676 15.24 -53.54 39.90
N VAL A 677 13.93 -53.64 39.58
CA VAL A 677 13.17 -52.57 38.91
C VAL A 677 11.72 -52.61 39.37
N ASN A 678 11.16 -51.50 39.80
CA ASN A 678 9.80 -51.35 40.25
C ASN A 678 8.97 -50.48 39.30
N ILE A 679 7.65 -50.66 39.36
CA ILE A 679 6.73 -49.74 38.64
C ILE A 679 6.91 -48.32 39.19
N GLY A 680 7.16 -47.36 38.28
CA GLY A 680 7.40 -45.96 38.60
C GLY A 680 8.87 -45.56 38.60
N ASP A 681 9.81 -46.55 38.57
CA ASP A 681 11.24 -46.25 38.51
C ASP A 681 11.61 -45.60 37.16
N GLU A 682 12.50 -44.62 37.24
CA GLU A 682 13.14 -44.02 36.05
C GLU A 682 14.39 -44.81 35.71
N VAL A 683 14.42 -45.40 34.52
CA VAL A 683 15.52 -46.22 34.04
C VAL A 683 16.07 -45.71 32.72
N ILE A 684 17.36 -45.83 32.51
CA ILE A 684 17.99 -45.55 31.21
C ILE A 684 18.01 -46.87 30.42
N VAL A 685 17.41 -46.84 29.22
CA VAL A 685 17.30 -48.02 28.37
C VAL A 685 17.86 -47.70 26.97
N LYS A 686 18.38 -48.74 26.32
CA LYS A 686 18.83 -48.69 24.95
C LYS A 686 17.96 -49.59 24.08
N VAL A 687 17.53 -49.05 22.91
CA VAL A 687 16.76 -49.81 21.95
C VAL A 687 17.67 -50.81 21.26
N ILE A 688 17.40 -52.11 21.38
CA ILE A 688 18.22 -53.15 20.78
C ILE A 688 17.62 -53.74 19.50
N LYS A 689 16.30 -53.70 19.38
CA LYS A 689 15.59 -54.24 18.21
C LYS A 689 14.16 -53.68 18.18
N ILE A 690 13.70 -53.42 16.99
CA ILE A 690 12.27 -53.19 16.69
C ILE A 690 11.86 -54.32 15.75
N ASP A 691 10.83 -55.09 16.13
CA ASP A 691 10.38 -56.23 15.32
C ASP A 691 9.41 -55.79 14.19
N ASP A 692 9.08 -56.69 13.26
CA ASP A 692 8.21 -56.43 12.13
C ASP A 692 6.76 -56.00 12.52
N LYS A 693 6.39 -56.20 13.80
CA LYS A 693 5.12 -55.76 14.37
C LYS A 693 5.23 -54.47 15.17
N GLY A 694 6.40 -53.79 15.04
CA GLY A 694 6.64 -52.50 15.71
C GLY A 694 6.90 -52.62 17.24
N ARG A 695 7.11 -53.81 17.79
CA ARG A 695 7.41 -53.98 19.22
C ARG A 695 8.86 -53.64 19.50
N ILE A 696 9.09 -52.77 20.47
CA ILE A 696 10.39 -52.22 20.82
C ILE A 696 11.02 -53.09 21.94
N ASN A 697 12.17 -53.65 21.66
CA ASN A 697 12.95 -54.40 22.64
C ASN A 697 14.07 -53.54 23.19
N LEU A 698 14.20 -53.51 24.51
CA LEU A 698 15.09 -52.63 25.24
C LEU A 698 16.11 -53.42 26.08
N THR A 699 17.20 -52.77 26.41
CA THR A 699 18.17 -53.27 27.41
C THR A 699 18.56 -52.17 28.41
N ILE A 700 18.63 -52.51 29.69
CA ILE A 700 19.23 -51.68 30.73
C ILE A 700 20.72 -52.03 30.83
N LYS A 701 21.06 -53.33 30.87
CA LYS A 701 22.43 -53.78 31.05
C LYS A 701 23.38 -53.44 29.88
N GLY A 702 22.81 -53.14 28.72
CA GLY A 702 23.59 -52.77 27.52
C GLY A 702 23.86 -51.26 27.40
N VAL A 703 23.44 -50.45 28.37
CA VAL A 703 23.72 -49.02 28.46
C VAL A 703 25.12 -48.79 28.99
N THR A 704 25.99 -48.16 28.24
CA THR A 704 27.37 -47.81 28.62
C THR A 704 27.44 -46.50 29.39
N GLU A 705 28.56 -46.21 30.05
CA GLU A 705 28.77 -44.90 30.69
C GLU A 705 28.86 -43.77 29.67
N GLU A 706 29.34 -44.07 28.45
CA GLU A 706 29.27 -43.10 27.32
C GLU A 706 27.84 -42.82 26.89
N ASP A 707 26.96 -43.82 26.91
CA ASP A 707 25.56 -43.68 26.58
C ASP A 707 24.85 -42.77 27.63
N LYS A 708 25.19 -42.95 28.92
CA LYS A 708 24.67 -42.10 30.00
C LYS A 708 25.18 -40.66 29.96
N ALA A 709 26.44 -40.50 29.57
CA ALA A 709 27.06 -39.18 29.42
C ALA A 709 26.38 -38.37 28.26
N LYS A 710 26.04 -39.02 27.17
CA LYS A 710 25.31 -38.41 26.05
C LYS A 710 23.88 -37.98 26.34
N LEU A 711 23.24 -38.61 27.31
CA LEU A 711 21.88 -38.24 27.79
C LEU A 711 21.88 -37.03 28.70
N ASN A 712 23.00 -36.70 29.34
CA ASN A 712 23.16 -35.60 30.28
C ASN A 712 23.84 -34.37 29.67
N ALA A 713 24.32 -34.46 28.41
CA ALA A 713 24.87 -33.37 27.62
C ALA A 713 23.82 -32.78 26.68
#